data_90b6ea36fc546581e9a34731f9200c64
#
_entry.id   90b6ea36fc546581e9a34731f9200c64
#
_cell.length_a   1.000
_cell.length_b   1.000
_cell.length_c   1.000
_cell.angle_alpha   90.00
_cell.angle_beta   90.00
_cell.angle_gamma   90.00
#
_symmetry.space_group_name_H-M   'P 1'
#
loop_
_entity.id
_entity.type
_entity.pdbx_description
1 polymer ?
#
loop_
_entity_poly.entity_id
_entity_poly.type
_entity_poly.pdbx_seq_one_letter_code
_entity_poly.pdbx_strand_id
1 'polypeptide(L)'
;MAILLDRKNHPMRNITIALVLILLFATLPAMSAFPAGNVPPATDLAGSVTDPEGAAVPKASVTLLALDREAASITATDEQGHYEFHGVLRGKYTLRVAIPGFDEVDWPVIVRDAEPLAVDVQLKLAATNQEVKVSTDVLDVDVASPDPAQRVVIREETLDANPGRPGAPVSIPGLPIETASGGIKAPQYFAPGVAGDHGEPIASYIQVGNYLVPNNLSANAHGNGYADPNILVPQAIGSVLVDGGAFNVREGNHSQNLSATYGLRSQFDPFFTLTGDYRDLDLVAGLSPDSHSWILAQASYGNGFLDRLEHRKQFKINGSRVFEFGNHELKLFGVGYYGFSYVPGLSPLGVSVPDGTIDSRQKDQTHTAEIVLSDTWRLSSSQQLQLSGFFRSYNLSLFSNFGDGLIRQSEFRTVTGGNATYVDKFGDFLSLLAGLDYQRDAPRRDDLDHYDLFDPTQPNVYGPFQKVSANNITIGDVSPYIAVEGAPARYFHFYLGWRRDEINFNNDDLLVPAHSFQNWVGLNNPKATVSFLPKDHFWLPNVSLSAGEAFFTEDPRFGAGTTQGTLVSRSHSYQLVASKTLSGTDLRLTLAHTTTEASLAKIDPDTGLQFDEGPSRLRYLTFAARHYFGFGMLQASISKADARDLSDGTPTPEAPRLILDGLATLDHFLPFHLRARGEFEYVGAKPLGELVSGVPSSEAIGVANTEVRGAVLRAFKQERMDLGVNLLIARGYTGQTTEQLEPSPFMSVVGVRLHSYASASFTYHFGREHGASY
;
A
#
# COMPACT_ATOMS: atom_id res chain seq x y z
N MET A 1 -50.55 9.17 7.61
CA MET A 1 -50.68 9.96 6.38
C MET A 1 -49.31 10.59 6.12
N ALA A 2 -48.61 9.91 5.28
CA ALA A 2 -47.17 10.00 5.07
C ALA A 2 -46.79 11.25 4.25
N ILE A 3 -45.72 11.89 4.61
CA ILE A 3 -45.01 12.77 3.69
C ILE A 3 -43.71 12.07 3.40
N LEU A 4 -43.69 11.34 2.29
CA LEU A 4 -42.51 10.86 1.59
C LEU A 4 -41.75 12.08 1.07
N LEU A 5 -40.69 12.48 1.74
CA LEU A 5 -39.68 13.35 1.18
C LEU A 5 -38.76 12.52 0.33
N ASP A 6 -39.07 12.45 -0.93
CA ASP A 6 -38.21 11.97 -2.03
C ASP A 6 -36.91 12.81 -2.05
N ARG A 7 -35.89 12.34 -1.37
CA ARG A 7 -34.53 12.86 -1.49
C ARG A 7 -33.80 12.10 -2.58
N LYS A 8 -34.07 12.46 -3.83
CA LYS A 8 -33.19 12.11 -4.94
C LYS A 8 -31.78 12.58 -4.60
N ASN A 9 -30.92 11.66 -4.20
CA ASN A 9 -29.48 11.87 -4.06
C ASN A 9 -28.91 12.11 -5.47
N HIS A 10 -28.79 13.36 -5.87
CA HIS A 10 -28.09 13.71 -7.10
C HIS A 10 -26.59 13.54 -6.87
N PRO A 11 -25.90 12.62 -7.57
CA PRO A 11 -24.44 12.46 -7.47
C PRO A 11 -23.70 13.75 -7.79
N MET A 12 -24.28 14.64 -8.62
CA MET A 12 -23.73 15.95 -8.96
C MET A 12 -23.58 16.89 -7.76
N ARG A 13 -24.39 16.76 -6.70
CA ARG A 13 -24.30 17.65 -5.53
C ARG A 13 -23.09 17.29 -4.64
N ASN A 14 -22.69 16.04 -4.60
CA ASN A 14 -21.51 15.59 -3.85
C ASN A 14 -20.23 15.96 -4.60
N ILE A 15 -20.24 15.86 -5.94
CA ILE A 15 -19.15 16.33 -6.79
C ILE A 15 -19.01 17.86 -6.69
N THR A 16 -20.11 18.59 -6.57
CA THR A 16 -20.09 20.04 -6.40
C THR A 16 -19.49 20.47 -5.06
N ILE A 17 -19.74 19.73 -3.97
CA ILE A 17 -19.11 20.00 -2.67
C ILE A 17 -17.60 19.65 -2.72
N ALA A 18 -17.23 18.58 -3.38
CA ALA A 18 -15.83 18.20 -3.57
C ALA A 18 -15.08 19.21 -4.46
N LEU A 19 -15.69 19.62 -5.56
CA LEU A 19 -15.17 20.68 -6.44
C LEU A 19 -15.12 22.04 -5.74
N VAL A 20 -16.08 22.37 -4.88
CA VAL A 20 -16.08 23.59 -4.07
C VAL A 20 -14.97 23.54 -3.02
N LEU A 21 -14.69 22.39 -2.41
CA LEU A 21 -13.57 22.25 -1.48
C LEU A 21 -12.21 22.30 -2.21
N ILE A 22 -12.10 21.68 -3.36
CA ILE A 22 -10.90 21.79 -4.23
C ILE A 22 -10.76 23.23 -4.76
N LEU A 23 -11.85 23.88 -5.15
CA LEU A 23 -11.88 25.28 -5.57
C LEU A 23 -11.68 26.25 -4.39
N LEU A 24 -12.10 25.93 -3.19
CA LEU A 24 -11.79 26.73 -1.99
C LEU A 24 -10.29 26.66 -1.64
N PHE A 25 -9.62 25.54 -1.90
CA PHE A 25 -8.17 25.45 -1.86
C PHE A 25 -7.49 26.13 -3.06
N ALA A 26 -8.12 26.12 -4.23
CA ALA A 26 -7.59 26.73 -5.46
C ALA A 26 -7.93 28.25 -5.57
N THR A 27 -8.93 28.75 -4.84
CA THR A 27 -9.32 30.17 -4.81
C THR A 27 -8.81 30.92 -3.58
N LEU A 28 -7.74 30.45 -2.95
CA LEU A 28 -6.90 31.37 -2.17
C LEU A 28 -6.51 32.51 -3.12
N PRO A 29 -6.87 33.76 -2.82
CA PRO A 29 -6.70 34.84 -3.75
C PRO A 29 -5.25 34.88 -4.23
N ALA A 30 -5.06 34.98 -5.54
CA ALA A 30 -3.81 35.45 -6.10
C ALA A 30 -3.58 36.84 -5.46
N MET A 31 -2.92 36.84 -4.33
CA MET A 31 -2.50 38.09 -3.69
C MET A 31 -1.47 38.72 -4.64
N SER A 32 -1.99 39.71 -5.34
CA SER A 32 -1.22 40.68 -6.10
C SER A 32 0.04 41.07 -5.36
N ALA A 33 1.13 41.01 -6.11
CA ALA A 33 2.40 41.69 -5.94
C ALA A 33 2.60 42.39 -4.58
N PHE A 34 3.33 41.73 -3.70
CA PHE A 34 4.02 42.43 -2.62
C PHE A 34 5.06 43.36 -3.23
N PRO A 35 5.24 44.60 -2.67
CA PRO A 35 6.29 45.47 -3.13
C PRO A 35 7.65 44.76 -3.01
N ALA A 36 8.51 44.99 -3.99
CA ALA A 36 9.87 44.48 -4.01
C ALA A 36 10.60 44.94 -2.75
N GLY A 37 10.52 44.12 -1.71
CA GLY A 37 11.28 44.28 -0.49
C GLY A 37 12.63 43.58 -0.70
N ASN A 38 13.68 44.24 -0.33
CA ASN A 38 15.11 43.91 -0.31
C ASN A 38 15.41 42.46 -0.74
N VAL A 39 16.07 42.33 -1.91
CA VAL A 39 16.63 41.05 -2.35
C VAL A 39 17.57 40.58 -1.23
N PRO A 40 17.34 39.38 -0.66
CA PRO A 40 18.23 38.84 0.36
C PRO A 40 19.66 38.77 -0.22
N PRO A 41 20.72 38.98 0.57
CA PRO A 41 22.09 38.86 0.11
C PRO A 41 22.31 37.45 -0.46
N ALA A 42 22.79 37.38 -1.68
CA ALA A 42 23.13 36.13 -2.36
C ALA A 42 24.65 35.95 -2.29
N THR A 43 25.10 34.71 -2.20
CA THR A 43 26.52 34.34 -2.17
C THR A 43 26.80 33.26 -3.23
N ASP A 44 28.08 33.00 -3.48
CA ASP A 44 28.53 31.91 -4.30
C ASP A 44 28.87 30.68 -3.43
N LEU A 45 28.49 29.49 -3.86
CA LEU A 45 28.81 28.20 -3.25
C LEU A 45 29.66 27.42 -4.24
N ALA A 46 30.89 27.10 -3.89
CA ALA A 46 31.78 26.31 -4.72
C ALA A 46 32.43 25.17 -3.91
N GLY A 47 33.09 24.25 -4.58
CA GLY A 47 33.81 23.16 -3.94
C GLY A 47 34.39 22.16 -4.92
N SER A 48 34.96 21.10 -4.38
CA SER A 48 35.53 20.00 -5.15
C SER A 48 34.91 18.67 -4.78
N VAL A 49 34.82 17.75 -5.76
CA VAL A 49 34.38 16.37 -5.57
C VAL A 49 35.58 15.47 -5.84
N THR A 50 35.90 14.62 -4.86
CA THR A 50 37.00 13.64 -4.94
C THR A 50 36.52 12.22 -4.68
N ASP A 51 37.25 11.24 -5.18
CA ASP A 51 37.09 9.84 -4.86
C ASP A 51 37.71 9.47 -3.49
N PRO A 52 37.63 8.22 -3.01
CA PRO A 52 38.22 7.82 -1.72
C PRO A 52 39.75 7.96 -1.65
N GLU A 53 40.43 7.94 -2.79
CA GLU A 53 41.87 8.11 -2.92
C GLU A 53 42.29 9.59 -3.03
N GLY A 54 41.31 10.52 -3.09
CA GLY A 54 41.51 11.93 -3.21
C GLY A 54 41.72 12.41 -4.66
N ALA A 55 41.46 11.57 -5.66
CA ALA A 55 41.50 11.99 -7.06
C ALA A 55 40.22 12.76 -7.44
N ALA A 56 40.37 13.75 -8.34
CA ALA A 56 39.23 14.54 -8.81
C ALA A 56 38.22 13.69 -9.56
N VAL A 57 36.93 13.91 -9.30
CA VAL A 57 35.82 13.24 -9.97
C VAL A 57 35.11 14.19 -10.95
N PRO A 58 35.43 14.11 -12.26
CA PRO A 58 34.81 14.95 -13.27
C PRO A 58 33.39 14.47 -13.64
N LYS A 59 32.55 15.41 -14.11
CA LYS A 59 31.16 15.16 -14.57
C LYS A 59 30.24 14.58 -13.52
N ALA A 60 30.55 14.69 -12.23
CA ALA A 60 29.62 14.41 -11.18
C ALA A 60 28.47 15.43 -11.22
N SER A 61 27.23 14.96 -11.19
CA SER A 61 26.07 15.83 -11.06
C SER A 61 26.03 16.38 -9.64
N VAL A 62 26.02 17.70 -9.50
CA VAL A 62 25.91 18.37 -8.21
C VAL A 62 24.62 19.17 -8.20
N THR A 63 23.72 18.81 -7.30
CA THR A 63 22.39 19.42 -7.15
C THR A 63 22.31 20.12 -5.81
N LEU A 64 21.97 21.40 -5.81
CA LEU A 64 21.73 22.18 -4.61
C LEU A 64 20.21 22.28 -4.37
N LEU A 65 19.72 21.55 -3.40
CA LEU A 65 18.32 21.47 -3.01
C LEU A 65 18.06 22.42 -1.84
N ALA A 66 17.19 23.41 -2.01
CA ALA A 66 16.76 24.26 -0.91
C ALA A 66 15.79 23.49 0.00
N LEU A 67 16.05 23.46 1.31
CA LEU A 67 15.17 22.79 2.29
C LEU A 67 13.92 23.60 2.64
N ASP A 68 13.92 24.90 2.33
CA ASP A 68 12.85 25.85 2.63
C ASP A 68 12.05 26.30 1.41
N ARG A 69 12.42 25.84 0.21
CA ARG A 69 11.80 26.17 -1.07
C ARG A 69 12.24 25.16 -2.12
N GLU A 70 11.37 24.81 -3.02
CA GLU A 70 11.69 23.93 -4.17
C GLU A 70 12.53 24.67 -5.24
N ALA A 71 13.72 25.09 -4.89
CA ALA A 71 14.68 25.56 -5.86
C ALA A 71 15.81 24.55 -5.91
N ALA A 72 15.87 23.78 -6.96
CA ALA A 72 17.02 22.96 -7.28
C ALA A 72 17.87 23.69 -8.31
N SER A 73 19.12 23.96 -7.97
CA SER A 73 20.14 24.37 -8.95
C SER A 73 21.02 23.17 -9.24
N ILE A 74 21.26 22.88 -10.51
CA ILE A 74 22.06 21.73 -10.93
C ILE A 74 23.27 22.22 -11.70
N THR A 75 24.43 21.71 -11.35
CA THR A 75 25.70 21.89 -12.07
C THR A 75 26.40 20.54 -12.22
N ALA A 76 27.52 20.50 -12.91
CA ALA A 76 28.38 19.32 -12.98
C ALA A 76 29.83 19.74 -12.66
N THR A 77 30.58 18.80 -12.08
CA THR A 77 32.00 19.02 -11.86
C THR A 77 32.81 19.11 -13.17
N ASP A 78 33.78 19.99 -13.22
CA ASP A 78 34.71 20.10 -14.33
C ASP A 78 35.77 18.96 -14.33
N GLU A 79 36.78 19.03 -15.23
CA GLU A 79 37.83 18.02 -15.33
C GLU A 79 38.74 17.94 -14.10
N GLN A 80 38.72 18.96 -13.26
CA GLN A 80 39.45 19.04 -11.99
C GLN A 80 38.59 18.71 -10.79
N GLY A 81 37.33 18.31 -11.03
CA GLY A 81 36.36 17.95 -9.99
C GLY A 81 35.74 19.17 -9.29
N HIS A 82 35.93 20.41 -9.79
CA HIS A 82 35.33 21.59 -9.18
C HIS A 82 33.93 21.85 -9.66
N TYR A 83 33.07 22.39 -8.78
CA TYR A 83 31.73 22.87 -9.09
C TYR A 83 31.45 24.22 -8.46
N GLU A 84 30.51 24.98 -9.02
CA GLU A 84 30.12 26.30 -8.55
C GLU A 84 28.64 26.58 -8.79
N PHE A 85 28.00 27.22 -7.79
CA PHE A 85 26.68 27.82 -7.86
C PHE A 85 26.77 29.29 -7.57
N HIS A 86 26.21 30.14 -8.44
CA HIS A 86 26.18 31.56 -8.28
C HIS A 86 24.84 32.06 -7.75
N GLY A 87 24.87 33.08 -6.90
CA GLY A 87 23.68 33.77 -6.46
C GLY A 87 22.79 32.95 -5.50
N VAL A 88 23.38 32.09 -4.70
CA VAL A 88 22.69 31.28 -3.72
C VAL A 88 22.15 32.15 -2.59
N LEU A 89 20.86 32.14 -2.37
CA LEU A 89 20.21 32.93 -1.33
C LEU A 89 20.46 32.31 0.06
N ARG A 90 20.42 33.17 1.10
CA ARG A 90 20.50 32.71 2.48
C ARG A 90 19.42 31.65 2.75
N GLY A 91 19.84 30.52 3.33
CA GLY A 91 18.92 29.38 3.59
C GLY A 91 19.65 28.12 3.99
N LYS A 92 18.85 27.06 4.19
CA LYS A 92 19.34 25.69 4.40
C LYS A 92 19.19 24.92 3.10
N TYR A 93 20.23 24.19 2.74
CA TYR A 93 20.30 23.43 1.50
C TYR A 93 20.82 22.02 1.78
N THR A 94 20.47 21.10 0.92
CA THR A 94 21.17 19.83 0.75
C THR A 94 21.94 19.88 -0.56
N LEU A 95 23.25 19.69 -0.49
CA LEU A 95 24.11 19.52 -1.65
C LEU A 95 24.17 18.04 -1.96
N ARG A 96 23.58 17.64 -3.07
CA ARG A 96 23.54 16.25 -3.53
C ARG A 96 24.57 16.06 -4.62
N VAL A 97 25.45 15.08 -4.47
CA VAL A 97 26.45 14.73 -5.46
C VAL A 97 26.24 13.29 -5.92
N ALA A 98 26.05 13.09 -7.22
CA ALA A 98 25.79 11.80 -7.82
C ALA A 98 26.62 11.60 -9.10
N ILE A 99 27.26 10.44 -9.22
CA ILE A 99 27.94 9.98 -10.44
C ILE A 99 27.92 8.44 -10.48
N PRO A 100 27.74 7.81 -11.64
CA PRO A 100 27.79 6.35 -11.75
C PRO A 100 29.09 5.77 -11.19
N GLY A 101 28.99 4.74 -10.34
CA GLY A 101 30.14 4.08 -9.71
C GLY A 101 30.49 4.57 -8.31
N PHE A 102 29.79 5.60 -7.81
CA PHE A 102 29.95 6.14 -6.46
C PHE A 102 28.61 6.22 -5.74
N ASP A 103 28.63 6.12 -4.41
CA ASP A 103 27.44 6.39 -3.58
C ASP A 103 27.03 7.86 -3.74
N GLU A 104 25.72 8.09 -3.86
CA GLU A 104 25.15 9.42 -3.82
C GLU A 104 25.35 9.99 -2.41
N VAL A 105 25.87 11.21 -2.33
CA VAL A 105 26.16 11.88 -1.07
C VAL A 105 25.26 13.10 -0.93
N ASP A 106 24.50 13.14 0.15
CA ASP A 106 23.73 14.30 0.59
C ASP A 106 24.50 15.04 1.70
N TRP A 107 24.88 16.27 1.41
CA TRP A 107 25.66 17.11 2.34
C TRP A 107 24.83 18.32 2.78
N PRO A 108 24.56 18.50 4.08
CA PRO A 108 23.81 19.65 4.56
C PRO A 108 24.65 20.92 4.47
N VAL A 109 24.09 21.97 3.86
CA VAL A 109 24.74 23.28 3.66
C VAL A 109 23.88 24.38 4.24
N ILE A 110 24.48 25.27 5.05
CA ILE A 110 23.81 26.46 5.59
C ILE A 110 24.46 27.70 5.06
N VAL A 111 23.76 28.45 4.21
CA VAL A 111 24.18 29.75 3.70
C VAL A 111 23.67 30.83 4.66
N ARG A 112 24.57 31.49 5.40
CA ARG A 112 24.21 32.47 6.44
C ARG A 112 24.45 33.91 6.04
N ASP A 113 25.56 34.18 5.34
CA ASP A 113 26.04 35.52 5.00
C ASP A 113 26.38 35.60 3.52
N ALA A 114 26.71 36.82 3.03
CA ALA A 114 27.07 37.04 1.64
C ALA A 114 28.56 36.66 1.32
N GLU A 115 29.23 35.96 2.22
CA GLU A 115 30.60 35.49 1.96
C GLU A 115 30.57 34.17 1.18
N PRO A 116 31.47 33.96 0.20
CA PRO A 116 31.57 32.72 -0.57
C PRO A 116 31.77 31.50 0.36
N LEU A 117 31.02 30.44 0.10
CA LEU A 117 31.07 29.20 0.89
C LEU A 117 31.75 28.11 0.07
N ALA A 118 32.76 27.45 0.65
CA ALA A 118 33.40 26.28 0.04
C ALA A 118 32.96 25.00 0.74
N VAL A 119 32.52 24.01 -0.06
CA VAL A 119 32.09 22.67 0.41
C VAL A 119 32.77 21.61 -0.46
N ASP A 120 33.74 20.90 0.10
CA ASP A 120 34.39 19.78 -0.57
C ASP A 120 33.71 18.47 -0.17
N VAL A 121 33.45 17.61 -1.16
CA VAL A 121 32.75 16.34 -0.96
C VAL A 121 33.62 15.17 -1.42
N GLN A 122 33.92 14.25 -0.53
CA GLN A 122 34.59 13.01 -0.87
C GLN A 122 33.53 11.91 -1.07
N LEU A 123 33.49 11.34 -2.28
CA LEU A 123 32.59 10.24 -2.61
C LEU A 123 33.12 8.92 -2.06
N LYS A 124 32.24 8.00 -1.77
CA LYS A 124 32.56 6.61 -1.54
C LYS A 124 32.26 5.82 -2.81
N LEU A 125 33.08 4.82 -3.15
CA LEU A 125 32.75 3.91 -4.23
C LEU A 125 31.38 3.31 -3.92
N ALA A 126 30.48 3.36 -4.89
CA ALA A 126 29.19 2.73 -4.75
C ALA A 126 29.43 1.26 -4.45
N ALA A 127 29.06 0.86 -3.25
CA ALA A 127 28.78 -0.53 -3.02
C ALA A 127 27.74 -0.90 -4.06
N THR A 128 27.97 -1.96 -4.83
CA THR A 128 27.11 -2.37 -5.94
C THR A 128 25.77 -2.85 -5.35
N ASN A 129 25.04 -1.91 -4.79
CA ASN A 129 23.66 -2.07 -4.44
C ASN A 129 22.90 -1.80 -5.71
N GLN A 130 22.34 -2.84 -6.30
CA GLN A 130 21.03 -2.67 -6.85
C GLN A 130 20.05 -2.48 -5.66
N GLU A 131 20.19 -1.40 -4.95
CA GLU A 131 18.99 -0.73 -4.55
C GLU A 131 18.26 -0.53 -5.87
N VAL A 132 17.13 -1.17 -6.01
CA VAL A 132 16.05 -0.55 -6.77
C VAL A 132 16.09 0.87 -6.24
N LYS A 133 16.65 1.82 -7.02
CA LYS A 133 16.59 3.23 -6.66
C LYS A 133 15.12 3.52 -6.60
N VAL A 134 14.57 3.29 -5.45
CA VAL A 134 13.29 3.81 -5.07
C VAL A 134 13.55 5.28 -5.10
N SER A 135 13.17 5.89 -6.22
CA SER A 135 13.27 7.31 -6.42
C SER A 135 12.70 7.99 -5.19
N THR A 136 13.43 8.91 -4.62
CA THR A 136 13.21 9.49 -3.31
C THR A 136 12.06 10.50 -3.29
N ASP A 137 11.19 10.68 -4.30
CA ASP A 137 10.15 11.69 -4.32
C ASP A 137 8.73 11.10 -4.26
N VAL A 138 7.95 11.68 -3.42
CA VAL A 138 6.57 11.41 -3.09
C VAL A 138 5.73 11.25 -4.33
N LEU A 139 5.10 10.10 -4.50
CA LEU A 139 4.36 9.75 -5.71
C LEU A 139 5.18 10.02 -6.97
N ASP A 140 6.43 9.63 -6.91
CA ASP A 140 7.22 9.68 -8.09
C ASP A 140 6.63 8.70 -9.10
N VAL A 141 5.87 9.30 -10.00
CA VAL A 141 5.80 8.77 -11.33
C VAL A 141 7.22 8.94 -11.84
N ASP A 142 8.10 7.96 -11.61
CA ASP A 142 9.47 8.07 -12.07
C ASP A 142 9.49 8.01 -13.59
N VAL A 143 9.30 9.18 -14.16
CA VAL A 143 9.33 9.43 -15.60
C VAL A 143 10.75 9.32 -16.12
N ALA A 144 11.74 9.34 -15.25
CA ALA A 144 13.15 9.37 -15.57
C ALA A 144 13.84 8.02 -15.40
N SER A 145 13.29 7.11 -14.59
CA SER A 145 13.81 5.75 -14.46
C SER A 145 13.19 4.84 -15.52
N PRO A 146 14.00 4.08 -16.24
CA PRO A 146 13.50 3.06 -17.17
C PRO A 146 12.91 1.88 -16.42
N ASP A 147 11.93 2.14 -15.56
CA ASP A 147 11.24 1.08 -14.85
C ASP A 147 10.29 0.35 -15.79
N PRO A 148 10.44 -0.95 -15.97
CA PRO A 148 9.62 -1.70 -16.90
C PRO A 148 8.15 -1.78 -16.49
N ALA A 149 7.85 -1.73 -15.21
CA ALA A 149 6.49 -1.81 -14.68
C ALA A 149 5.91 -0.42 -14.37
N GLN A 150 4.60 -0.35 -14.27
CA GLN A 150 3.99 0.82 -13.69
C GLN A 150 4.29 0.85 -12.20
N ARG A 151 5.13 1.77 -11.80
CA ARG A 151 5.56 1.92 -10.43
C ARG A 151 5.24 3.30 -9.89
N VAL A 152 4.58 3.34 -8.75
CA VAL A 152 4.32 4.55 -7.98
C VAL A 152 4.97 4.41 -6.63
N VAL A 153 5.89 5.31 -6.30
CA VAL A 153 6.55 5.33 -4.99
C VAL A 153 5.90 6.40 -4.12
N ILE A 154 5.40 5.98 -2.97
CA ILE A 154 4.80 6.86 -1.97
C ILE A 154 5.76 6.93 -0.79
N ARG A 155 6.23 8.12 -0.49
CA ARG A 155 7.25 8.32 0.52
C ARG A 155 6.73 8.76 1.85
N GLU A 156 7.67 8.72 2.78
CA GLU A 156 7.52 9.11 4.16
C GLU A 156 6.77 10.43 4.34
N GLU A 157 7.11 11.47 3.60
CA GLU A 157 6.46 12.77 3.75
C GLU A 157 4.97 12.71 3.39
N THR A 158 4.59 11.92 2.39
CA THR A 158 3.18 11.70 2.05
C THR A 158 2.50 10.79 3.05
N LEU A 159 3.16 9.72 3.48
CA LEU A 159 2.63 8.79 4.48
C LEU A 159 2.43 9.50 5.83
N ASP A 160 3.38 10.32 6.25
CA ASP A 160 3.28 11.12 7.48
C ASP A 160 2.24 12.25 7.36
N ALA A 161 1.91 12.62 6.14
CA ALA A 161 0.90 13.61 5.85
C ALA A 161 -0.52 13.11 6.08
N ASN A 162 -0.72 11.82 5.94
CA ASN A 162 -2.04 11.25 6.04
C ASN A 162 -2.46 11.16 7.50
N PRO A 163 -3.56 11.83 7.87
CA PRO A 163 -4.06 11.82 9.24
C PRO A 163 -4.89 10.56 9.51
N GLY A 164 -4.40 9.41 9.17
CA GLY A 164 -5.10 8.16 9.41
C GLY A 164 -5.77 8.12 10.78
N ARG A 165 -6.82 7.34 10.91
CA ARG A 165 -7.47 7.12 12.19
C ARG A 165 -6.48 6.55 13.22
N PRO A 166 -6.50 6.94 14.51
CA PRO A 166 -5.63 6.36 15.52
C PRO A 166 -5.66 4.83 15.51
N GLY A 167 -4.48 4.21 15.42
CA GLY A 167 -4.32 2.75 15.34
C GLY A 167 -4.66 2.10 13.99
N ALA A 168 -5.08 2.87 12.97
CA ALA A 168 -5.29 2.37 11.63
C ALA A 168 -3.96 2.03 10.92
N PRO A 169 -3.99 1.16 9.91
CA PRO A 169 -2.85 0.99 9.01
C PRO A 169 -2.52 2.28 8.27
N VAL A 170 -1.34 2.29 7.64
CA VAL A 170 -0.94 3.40 6.78
C VAL A 170 -1.96 3.60 5.65
N SER A 171 -2.33 4.84 5.38
CA SER A 171 -3.16 5.16 4.22
C SER A 171 -2.26 5.36 2.99
N ILE A 172 -2.68 4.78 1.87
CA ILE A 172 -1.95 4.82 0.60
C ILE A 172 -2.79 5.62 -0.39
N PRO A 173 -2.37 6.83 -0.79
CA PRO A 173 -3.11 7.65 -1.76
C PRO A 173 -3.45 6.88 -3.04
N GLY A 174 -4.70 6.94 -3.46
CA GLY A 174 -5.21 6.21 -4.63
C GLY A 174 -5.54 4.73 -4.40
N LEU A 175 -5.27 4.19 -3.21
CA LEU A 175 -5.71 2.87 -2.77
C LEU A 175 -6.59 3.01 -1.52
N PRO A 176 -7.89 3.20 -1.69
CA PRO A 176 -8.80 3.33 -0.56
C PRO A 176 -8.75 2.10 0.35
N ILE A 177 -8.81 2.35 1.64
CA ILE A 177 -8.98 1.30 2.63
C ILE A 177 -10.46 1.15 2.90
N GLU A 178 -11.01 -0.01 2.59
CA GLU A 178 -12.35 -0.37 3.00
C GLU A 178 -12.31 -1.33 4.19
N THR A 179 -13.22 -1.14 5.09
CA THR A 179 -13.27 -1.91 6.34
C THR A 179 -14.45 -2.88 6.35
N ALA A 180 -15.11 -3.06 5.25
CA ALA A 180 -16.19 -4.02 5.10
C ALA A 180 -16.92 -4.36 6.43
N SER A 181 -17.25 -5.63 6.63
CA SER A 181 -17.83 -6.14 7.88
C SER A 181 -16.82 -6.21 9.04
N GLY A 182 -15.52 -6.19 8.74
CA GLY A 182 -14.45 -6.41 9.72
C GLY A 182 -14.02 -5.17 10.52
N GLY A 183 -14.52 -3.99 10.20
CA GLY A 183 -14.08 -2.75 10.83
C GLY A 183 -12.59 -2.50 10.61
N ILE A 184 -11.96 -1.70 11.47
CA ILE A 184 -10.53 -1.37 11.35
C ILE A 184 -9.61 -2.56 11.63
N LYS A 185 -10.13 -3.65 12.19
CA LYS A 185 -9.33 -4.82 12.53
C LYS A 185 -8.93 -5.63 11.29
N ALA A 186 -9.82 -5.69 10.30
CA ALA A 186 -9.60 -6.41 9.06
C ALA A 186 -9.80 -5.50 7.83
N PRO A 187 -9.09 -4.36 7.74
CA PRO A 187 -9.19 -3.49 6.59
C PRO A 187 -8.42 -4.09 5.41
N GLN A 188 -8.82 -3.71 4.22
CA GLN A 188 -8.16 -4.10 2.97
C GLN A 188 -7.98 -2.88 2.07
N TYR A 189 -6.90 -2.87 1.28
CA TYR A 189 -6.69 -1.87 0.23
C TYR A 189 -7.37 -2.32 -1.05
N PHE A 190 -8.07 -1.41 -1.70
CA PHE A 190 -8.82 -1.68 -2.91
C PHE A 190 -8.16 -1.05 -4.13
N ALA A 191 -8.33 -1.70 -5.25
CA ALA A 191 -7.90 -1.20 -6.56
C ALA A 191 -9.12 -0.88 -7.43
N PRO A 192 -8.99 -0.04 -8.46
CA PRO A 192 -10.07 0.22 -9.39
C PRO A 192 -10.57 -1.06 -10.06
N GLY A 193 -11.85 -1.37 -9.89
CA GLY A 193 -12.50 -2.53 -10.49
C GLY A 193 -12.20 -3.88 -9.84
N VAL A 194 -11.55 -3.90 -8.67
CA VAL A 194 -11.30 -5.11 -7.90
C VAL A 194 -12.32 -5.19 -6.78
N ALA A 195 -13.10 -6.27 -6.74
CA ALA A 195 -13.99 -6.57 -5.63
C ALA A 195 -13.18 -7.04 -4.42
N GLY A 196 -13.65 -6.74 -3.21
CA GLY A 196 -12.73 -6.97 -2.13
C GLY A 196 -13.28 -7.13 -0.74
N ASP A 197 -14.51 -7.52 -0.52
CA ASP A 197 -14.96 -7.70 0.86
C ASP A 197 -14.39 -8.97 1.52
N HIS A 198 -14.03 -9.99 0.77
CA HIS A 198 -13.56 -11.27 1.28
C HIS A 198 -12.37 -11.81 0.50
N GLY A 199 -11.27 -11.06 0.47
CA GLY A 199 -10.06 -11.62 -0.09
C GLY A 199 -9.35 -10.70 -1.05
N GLU A 200 -8.69 -11.06 -1.90
CA GLU A 200 -7.83 -10.70 -2.98
C GLU A 200 -7.83 -9.25 -3.51
N PRO A 201 -7.52 -8.26 -2.73
CA PRO A 201 -7.42 -6.94 -3.36
C PRO A 201 -6.10 -6.76 -4.08
N ILE A 202 -4.99 -6.99 -3.41
CA ILE A 202 -3.65 -6.75 -3.94
C ILE A 202 -2.64 -7.69 -3.29
N ALA A 203 -1.56 -8.00 -4.01
CA ALA A 203 -0.41 -8.61 -3.38
C ALA A 203 0.24 -7.63 -2.39
N SER A 204 0.69 -8.12 -1.27
CA SER A 204 1.31 -7.33 -0.21
C SER A 204 2.67 -7.92 0.15
N TYR A 205 3.69 -7.07 0.15
CA TYR A 205 5.05 -7.46 0.48
C TYR A 205 5.67 -6.53 1.52
N ILE A 206 6.49 -7.08 2.40
CA ILE A 206 7.38 -6.32 3.28
C ILE A 206 8.79 -6.45 2.72
N GLN A 207 9.44 -5.33 2.39
CA GLN A 207 10.80 -5.35 1.88
C GLN A 207 11.81 -5.37 3.02
N VAL A 208 12.59 -6.45 3.13
CA VAL A 208 13.67 -6.60 4.10
C VAL A 208 14.98 -6.86 3.35
N GLY A 209 15.87 -5.86 3.32
CA GLY A 209 16.95 -5.84 2.33
C GLY A 209 16.37 -5.81 0.92
N ASN A 210 16.81 -6.74 0.09
CA ASN A 210 16.27 -6.92 -1.26
C ASN A 210 15.18 -8.01 -1.35
N TYR A 211 14.79 -8.61 -0.24
CA TYR A 211 13.76 -9.66 -0.20
C TYR A 211 12.36 -9.08 -0.10
N LEU A 212 11.46 -9.53 -0.95
CA LEU A 212 10.03 -9.26 -0.89
C LEU A 212 9.36 -10.38 -0.08
N VAL A 213 9.13 -10.14 1.20
CA VAL A 213 8.46 -11.09 2.09
C VAL A 213 6.96 -11.06 1.79
N PRO A 214 6.35 -12.15 1.30
CA PRO A 214 4.93 -12.15 0.98
C PRO A 214 4.08 -12.10 2.26
N ASN A 215 3.06 -11.23 2.26
CA ASN A 215 2.18 -11.03 3.41
C ASN A 215 0.78 -11.66 3.25
N ASN A 216 0.37 -11.98 2.01
CA ASN A 216 -0.91 -12.60 1.73
C ASN A 216 -1.01 -14.02 2.32
N LEU A 217 -2.19 -14.37 2.80
CA LEU A 217 -2.51 -15.66 3.40
C LEU A 217 -3.54 -16.39 2.54
N SER A 218 -3.19 -17.54 2.00
CA SER A 218 -4.13 -18.39 1.26
C SER A 218 -5.10 -19.08 2.20
N ALA A 219 -6.34 -19.31 1.78
CA ALA A 219 -7.36 -19.99 2.58
C ALA A 219 -7.57 -19.35 3.97
N ASN A 220 -7.65 -18.03 4.06
CA ASN A 220 -7.86 -17.31 5.31
C ASN A 220 -9.34 -16.97 5.53
N ALA A 221 -9.78 -16.92 6.76
CA ALA A 221 -11.16 -16.61 7.13
C ALA A 221 -11.62 -15.18 6.77
N HIS A 222 -10.70 -14.23 6.62
CA HIS A 222 -10.99 -12.91 6.08
C HIS A 222 -11.06 -12.88 4.55
N GLY A 223 -10.97 -14.03 3.93
CA GLY A 223 -10.91 -14.22 2.49
C GLY A 223 -9.55 -14.74 2.03
N ASN A 224 -9.60 -15.51 0.95
CA ASN A 224 -8.40 -16.06 0.34
C ASN A 224 -7.51 -14.95 -0.22
N GLY A 225 -6.24 -14.94 0.15
CA GLY A 225 -5.30 -13.87 -0.21
C GLY A 225 -5.30 -12.66 0.72
N TYR A 226 -6.03 -12.70 1.84
CA TYR A 226 -6.00 -11.63 2.84
C TYR A 226 -4.58 -11.31 3.31
N ALA A 227 -4.23 -10.04 3.36
CA ALA A 227 -2.98 -9.55 3.91
C ALA A 227 -3.29 -8.57 5.05
N ASP A 228 -2.91 -8.89 6.29
CA ASP A 228 -3.18 -8.03 7.44
C ASP A 228 -2.27 -6.78 7.42
N PRO A 229 -2.76 -5.58 7.09
CA PRO A 229 -1.94 -4.37 7.07
C PRO A 229 -1.66 -3.84 8.47
N ASN A 230 -2.28 -4.40 9.51
CA ASN A 230 -2.08 -3.97 10.90
C ASN A 230 -0.78 -4.49 11.53
N ILE A 231 -0.08 -5.43 10.91
CA ILE A 231 1.14 -6.00 11.50
C ILE A 231 2.31 -5.02 11.60
N LEU A 232 2.29 -3.97 10.76
CA LEU A 232 3.28 -2.91 10.80
C LEU A 232 2.80 -1.71 11.63
N VAL A 233 3.71 -1.14 12.41
CA VAL A 233 3.54 0.20 12.95
C VAL A 233 3.69 1.19 11.80
N PRO A 234 2.73 2.10 11.52
CA PRO A 234 2.82 3.00 10.38
C PRO A 234 4.14 3.76 10.27
N GLN A 235 4.71 4.17 11.41
CA GLN A 235 5.99 4.87 11.48
C GLN A 235 7.21 3.98 11.13
N ALA A 236 7.05 2.65 11.00
CA ALA A 236 8.10 1.77 10.48
C ALA A 236 8.26 1.87 8.97
N ILE A 237 7.24 2.40 8.29
CA ILE A 237 7.17 2.44 6.83
C ILE A 237 7.81 3.74 6.35
N GLY A 238 8.87 3.64 5.57
CA GLY A 238 9.54 4.77 4.92
C GLY A 238 9.04 5.02 3.51
N SER A 239 8.51 3.98 2.85
CA SER A 239 7.94 4.10 1.51
C SER A 239 6.95 2.99 1.24
N VAL A 240 6.03 3.23 0.31
CA VAL A 240 5.20 2.19 -0.28
C VAL A 240 5.39 2.23 -1.80
N LEU A 241 5.80 1.10 -2.36
CA LEU A 241 5.91 0.91 -3.79
C LEU A 241 4.64 0.22 -4.27
N VAL A 242 3.92 0.86 -5.20
CA VAL A 242 2.73 0.28 -5.83
C VAL A 242 3.06 -0.07 -7.27
N ASP A 243 3.09 -1.35 -7.58
CA ASP A 243 3.26 -1.85 -8.94
C ASP A 243 1.90 -2.24 -9.53
N GLY A 244 1.65 -1.84 -10.77
CA GLY A 244 0.39 -2.10 -11.48
C GLY A 244 0.52 -3.29 -12.43
N GLY A 245 -0.08 -4.42 -12.06
CA GLY A 245 -0.16 -5.60 -12.91
C GLY A 245 0.94 -6.63 -12.68
N ALA A 246 0.89 -7.68 -13.46
CA ALA A 246 1.67 -8.91 -13.32
C ALA A 246 3.04 -8.85 -14.03
N PHE A 247 3.86 -7.82 -13.80
CA PHE A 247 5.02 -7.55 -14.68
C PHE A 247 6.40 -7.80 -14.04
N ASN A 248 6.46 -8.09 -12.74
CA ASN A 248 7.69 -8.34 -12.02
C ASN A 248 7.87 -9.84 -11.73
N VAL A 249 8.99 -10.45 -12.12
CA VAL A 249 9.25 -11.90 -11.88
C VAL A 249 9.41 -12.27 -10.42
N ARG A 250 9.69 -11.30 -9.56
CA ARG A 250 9.81 -11.50 -8.11
C ARG A 250 8.47 -11.59 -7.41
N GLU A 251 7.40 -11.21 -8.12
CA GLU A 251 6.04 -11.27 -7.62
C GLU A 251 5.35 -12.53 -8.14
N GLY A 252 4.84 -13.34 -7.22
CA GLY A 252 4.19 -14.61 -7.49
C GLY A 252 2.70 -14.59 -7.21
N ASN A 253 2.29 -15.40 -6.25
CA ASN A 253 0.88 -15.56 -5.86
C ASN A 253 0.22 -14.23 -5.48
N HIS A 254 -1.05 -14.04 -5.87
CA HIS A 254 -1.89 -12.84 -5.63
C HIS A 254 -1.48 -11.56 -6.36
N SER A 255 -0.50 -11.58 -7.28
CA SER A 255 0.02 -10.37 -7.96
C SER A 255 -0.68 -10.03 -9.29
N GLN A 256 -1.87 -10.53 -9.54
CA GLN A 256 -2.56 -10.41 -10.84
C GLN A 256 -3.04 -8.99 -11.16
N ASN A 257 -3.36 -8.15 -10.18
CA ASN A 257 -3.91 -6.81 -10.39
C ASN A 257 -2.94 -5.69 -9.99
N LEU A 258 -2.56 -5.68 -8.74
CA LEU A 258 -1.66 -4.71 -8.12
C LEU A 258 -0.82 -5.40 -7.06
N SER A 259 0.31 -4.81 -6.75
CA SER A 259 1.07 -5.13 -5.55
C SER A 259 1.42 -3.87 -4.76
N ALA A 260 1.51 -3.99 -3.44
CA ALA A 260 2.02 -2.97 -2.54
C ALA A 260 3.21 -3.53 -1.76
N THR A 261 4.36 -2.90 -1.91
CA THR A 261 5.59 -3.27 -1.19
C THR A 261 5.93 -2.19 -0.17
N TYR A 262 5.94 -2.57 1.10
CA TYR A 262 6.28 -1.69 2.21
C TYR A 262 7.79 -1.66 2.41
N GLY A 263 8.43 -0.55 2.06
CA GLY A 263 9.83 -0.26 2.38
C GLY A 263 9.97 0.24 3.81
N LEU A 264 10.86 -0.39 4.58
CA LEU A 264 11.07 -0.04 5.98
C LEU A 264 12.05 1.12 6.11
N ARG A 265 11.86 1.98 7.11
CA ARG A 265 12.84 3.02 7.49
C ARG A 265 14.16 2.38 7.91
N SER A 266 15.26 3.05 7.61
CA SER A 266 16.59 2.63 8.08
C SER A 266 16.85 3.07 9.53
N GLN A 267 16.37 4.26 9.89
CA GLN A 267 16.52 4.88 11.22
C GLN A 267 15.48 5.97 11.45
N PHE A 268 15.34 6.41 12.68
CA PHE A 268 14.56 7.59 13.05
C PHE A 268 15.08 8.17 14.38
N ASP A 269 14.79 9.45 14.62
CA ASP A 269 15.06 10.03 15.93
C ASP A 269 14.18 9.42 17.00
N PRO A 270 14.70 9.13 18.19
CA PRO A 270 13.90 8.61 19.28
C PRO A 270 12.70 9.52 19.58
N PHE A 271 11.52 8.97 19.64
CA PHE A 271 10.29 9.72 19.85
C PHE A 271 9.23 8.95 20.61
N PHE A 272 8.25 9.65 21.14
CA PHE A 272 6.93 9.10 21.39
C PHE A 272 5.85 10.01 20.81
N THR A 273 4.77 9.41 20.33
CA THR A 273 3.58 10.11 19.84
C THR A 273 2.36 9.61 20.57
N LEU A 274 1.57 10.53 21.09
CA LEU A 274 0.25 10.27 21.64
C LEU A 274 -0.78 10.89 20.69
N THR A 275 -1.68 10.08 20.16
CA THR A 275 -2.78 10.54 19.31
C THR A 275 -4.09 10.09 19.92
N GLY A 276 -5.11 10.94 19.90
CA GLY A 276 -6.39 10.53 20.43
C GLY A 276 -7.50 11.55 20.23
N ASP A 277 -8.70 11.07 20.52
CA ASP A 277 -9.92 11.84 20.59
C ASP A 277 -10.77 11.38 21.79
N TYR A 278 -12.08 11.65 21.79
CA TYR A 278 -12.99 11.23 22.86
C TYR A 278 -13.31 9.72 22.84
N ARG A 279 -12.93 8.98 21.78
CA ARG A 279 -13.22 7.56 21.57
C ARG A 279 -11.98 6.70 21.44
N ASP A 280 -10.90 7.24 20.89
CA ASP A 280 -9.70 6.52 20.50
C ASP A 280 -8.45 7.10 21.15
N LEU A 281 -7.52 6.23 21.54
CA LEU A 281 -6.20 6.58 22.04
C LEU A 281 -5.16 5.68 21.39
N ASP A 282 -4.09 6.28 20.90
CA ASP A 282 -2.96 5.60 20.27
C ASP A 282 -1.64 6.14 20.80
N LEU A 283 -0.76 5.27 21.25
CA LEU A 283 0.57 5.59 21.70
C LEU A 283 1.58 4.86 20.83
N VAL A 284 2.49 5.60 20.23
CA VAL A 284 3.62 5.06 19.46
C VAL A 284 4.92 5.54 20.08
N ALA A 285 5.86 4.65 20.28
CA ALA A 285 7.20 4.99 20.73
C ALA A 285 8.24 4.32 19.87
N GLY A 286 9.29 5.08 19.51
CA GLY A 286 10.36 4.63 18.64
C GLY A 286 11.73 4.96 19.21
N LEU A 287 12.69 4.05 19.02
CA LEU A 287 14.06 4.17 19.44
C LEU A 287 15.01 3.63 18.37
N SER A 288 15.99 4.42 17.92
CA SER A 288 17.12 3.97 17.13
C SER A 288 18.39 4.12 17.98
N PRO A 289 18.86 3.04 18.61
CA PRO A 289 20.07 3.09 19.45
C PRO A 289 21.33 3.46 18.66
N ASP A 290 21.38 3.09 17.40
CA ASP A 290 22.45 3.36 16.44
C ASP A 290 21.89 3.47 15.01
N SER A 291 22.73 3.79 14.03
CA SER A 291 22.34 3.90 12.61
C SER A 291 21.95 2.57 11.97
N HIS A 292 22.16 1.43 12.64
CA HIS A 292 21.93 0.08 12.12
C HIS A 292 20.77 -0.64 12.80
N SER A 293 20.14 -0.02 13.78
CA SER A 293 19.05 -0.67 14.52
C SER A 293 17.97 0.30 14.95
N TRP A 294 16.75 -0.22 14.95
CA TRP A 294 15.60 0.49 15.50
C TRP A 294 14.56 -0.49 16.07
N ILE A 295 13.74 0.01 16.96
CA ILE A 295 12.58 -0.65 17.52
C ILE A 295 11.43 0.35 17.64
N LEU A 296 10.23 -0.09 17.28
CA LEU A 296 8.96 0.64 17.39
C LEU A 296 7.97 -0.18 18.17
N ALA A 297 7.21 0.47 19.03
CA ALA A 297 6.08 -0.13 19.72
C ALA A 297 4.86 0.77 19.61
N GLN A 298 3.69 0.17 19.37
CA GLN A 298 2.40 0.86 19.31
C GLN A 298 1.42 0.16 20.25
N ALA A 299 0.68 0.93 21.03
CA ALA A 299 -0.44 0.46 21.84
C ALA A 299 -1.66 1.34 21.54
N SER A 300 -2.75 0.72 21.11
CA SER A 300 -3.98 1.38 20.70
C SER A 300 -5.17 0.86 21.46
N TYR A 301 -6.02 1.76 21.92
CA TYR A 301 -7.35 1.47 22.43
C TYR A 301 -8.36 2.39 21.79
N GLY A 302 -9.51 1.86 21.34
CA GLY A 302 -10.50 2.73 20.72
C GLY A 302 -11.85 2.08 20.48
N ASN A 303 -12.85 2.94 20.39
CA ASN A 303 -14.22 2.57 20.07
C ASN A 303 -14.58 2.82 18.61
N GLY A 304 -13.65 3.43 17.87
CA GLY A 304 -13.81 3.67 16.46
C GLY A 304 -14.81 4.74 16.09
N PHE A 305 -14.97 4.98 14.80
CA PHE A 305 -15.86 5.98 14.24
C PHE A 305 -17.10 5.40 13.53
N LEU A 306 -17.26 4.07 13.56
CA LEU A 306 -18.44 3.38 13.07
C LEU A 306 -19.57 3.41 14.12
N ASP A 307 -20.79 3.03 13.74
CA ASP A 307 -21.92 2.95 14.68
C ASP A 307 -21.65 1.93 15.79
N ARG A 308 -21.03 0.78 15.43
CA ARG A 308 -20.57 -0.23 16.38
C ARG A 308 -19.38 0.27 17.17
N LEU A 309 -19.46 0.22 18.51
CA LEU A 309 -18.31 0.45 19.39
C LEU A 309 -17.36 -0.76 19.29
N GLU A 310 -16.17 -0.54 18.75
CA GLU A 310 -15.22 -1.60 18.47
C GLU A 310 -14.52 -2.15 19.73
N HIS A 311 -14.40 -1.34 20.79
CA HIS A 311 -13.58 -1.70 21.98
C HIS A 311 -12.23 -2.31 21.60
N ARG A 312 -11.66 -1.75 20.52
CA ARG A 312 -10.43 -2.23 19.92
C ARG A 312 -9.27 -2.14 20.89
N LYS A 313 -8.46 -3.19 20.90
CA LYS A 313 -7.18 -3.26 21.60
C LYS A 313 -6.14 -3.78 20.62
N GLN A 314 -5.10 -3.00 20.38
CA GLN A 314 -3.99 -3.44 19.53
C GLN A 314 -2.67 -3.18 20.24
N PHE A 315 -1.75 -4.11 20.06
CA PHE A 315 -0.36 -3.95 20.44
C PHE A 315 0.50 -4.42 19.26
N LYS A 316 1.46 -3.57 18.86
CA LYS A 316 2.39 -3.87 17.78
C LYS A 316 3.81 -3.60 18.25
N ILE A 317 4.73 -4.42 17.79
CA ILE A 317 6.16 -4.21 17.96
C ILE A 317 6.85 -4.58 16.65
N ASN A 318 7.67 -3.67 16.14
CA ASN A 318 8.52 -3.91 14.99
C ASN A 318 9.96 -3.56 15.35
N GLY A 319 10.92 -4.31 14.82
CA GLY A 319 12.32 -4.02 15.04
C GLY A 319 13.19 -4.48 13.89
N SER A 320 14.25 -3.74 13.63
CA SER A 320 15.21 -4.06 12.57
C SER A 320 16.63 -3.85 13.07
N ARG A 321 17.54 -4.73 12.60
CA ARG A 321 18.97 -4.56 12.78
C ARG A 321 19.74 -5.01 11.55
N VAL A 322 20.73 -4.21 11.18
CA VAL A 322 21.68 -4.50 10.10
C VAL A 322 23.03 -4.86 10.71
N PHE A 323 23.63 -5.91 10.22
CA PHE A 323 24.99 -6.36 10.55
C PHE A 323 25.83 -6.32 9.28
N GLU A 324 26.90 -5.55 9.28
CA GLU A 324 27.85 -5.45 8.18
C GLU A 324 29.14 -6.19 8.55
N PHE A 325 29.57 -7.14 7.71
CA PHE A 325 30.83 -7.88 7.91
C PHE A 325 31.43 -8.31 6.57
N GLY A 326 32.61 -7.78 6.27
CA GLY A 326 33.26 -8.01 4.96
C GLY A 326 32.39 -7.52 3.81
N ASN A 327 32.02 -8.41 2.90
CA ASN A 327 31.15 -8.12 1.75
C ASN A 327 29.68 -8.51 2.00
N HIS A 328 29.28 -8.74 3.24
CA HIS A 328 27.94 -9.13 3.65
C HIS A 328 27.21 -8.01 4.34
N GLU A 329 25.94 -7.87 4.03
CA GLU A 329 24.97 -7.06 4.76
C GLU A 329 23.82 -7.96 5.19
N LEU A 330 23.79 -8.35 6.47
CA LEU A 330 22.75 -9.19 7.05
C LEU A 330 21.72 -8.32 7.75
N LYS A 331 20.49 -8.34 7.28
CA LYS A 331 19.35 -7.63 7.87
C LYS A 331 18.43 -8.59 8.61
N LEU A 332 18.19 -8.29 9.87
CA LEU A 332 17.20 -8.94 10.73
C LEU A 332 16.00 -8.00 10.87
N PHE A 333 14.79 -8.53 10.68
CA PHE A 333 13.54 -7.81 10.93
C PHE A 333 12.59 -8.70 11.74
N GLY A 334 11.85 -8.10 12.66
CA GLY A 334 10.90 -8.80 13.52
C GLY A 334 9.59 -8.06 13.69
N VAL A 335 8.50 -8.82 13.77
CA VAL A 335 7.12 -8.34 13.99
C VAL A 335 6.50 -9.10 15.15
N GLY A 336 5.81 -8.38 16.03
CA GLY A 336 4.86 -8.92 16.97
C GLY A 336 3.57 -8.11 16.92
N TYR A 337 2.43 -8.76 16.75
CA TYR A 337 1.12 -8.13 16.67
C TYR A 337 0.07 -8.88 17.46
N TYR A 338 -0.72 -8.13 18.19
CA TYR A 338 -1.96 -8.55 18.83
C TYR A 338 -3.06 -7.57 18.49
N GLY A 339 -4.20 -8.04 18.03
CA GLY A 339 -5.39 -7.27 17.77
C GLY A 339 -6.64 -7.95 18.31
N PHE A 340 -7.51 -7.16 18.93
CA PHE A 340 -8.86 -7.53 19.29
C PHE A 340 -9.81 -6.39 18.98
N SER A 341 -10.98 -6.70 18.41
CA SER A 341 -12.04 -5.72 18.17
C SER A 341 -13.40 -6.40 18.11
N TYR A 342 -14.44 -5.74 18.59
CA TYR A 342 -15.77 -6.04 18.11
C TYR A 342 -15.90 -5.49 16.70
N VAL A 343 -16.50 -6.27 15.82
CA VAL A 343 -16.70 -5.89 14.41
C VAL A 343 -18.16 -5.50 14.17
N PRO A 344 -18.42 -4.53 13.27
CA PRO A 344 -19.78 -4.08 13.02
C PRO A 344 -20.64 -5.15 12.36
N GLY A 345 -20.04 -5.99 11.51
CA GLY A 345 -20.81 -6.78 10.55
C GLY A 345 -21.54 -5.87 9.56
N LEU A 346 -22.34 -6.46 8.72
CA LEU A 346 -23.19 -5.73 7.78
C LEU A 346 -24.53 -5.37 8.43
N SER A 347 -25.12 -4.24 8.02
CA SER A 347 -26.43 -3.79 8.48
C SER A 347 -27.23 -3.20 7.31
N PRO A 348 -28.58 -3.25 7.31
CA PRO A 348 -29.37 -2.69 6.25
C PRO A 348 -29.09 -1.19 6.07
N LEU A 349 -28.88 -0.76 4.82
CA LEU A 349 -28.59 0.64 4.52
C LEU A 349 -29.73 1.57 4.96
N GLY A 350 -29.33 2.63 5.70
CA GLY A 350 -30.29 3.64 6.18
C GLY A 350 -31.17 3.19 7.34
N VAL A 351 -30.99 1.98 7.85
CA VAL A 351 -31.69 1.45 9.03
C VAL A 351 -30.77 1.55 10.24
N SER A 352 -31.26 2.10 11.34
CA SER A 352 -30.53 2.08 12.60
C SER A 352 -30.78 0.75 13.31
N VAL A 353 -29.74 -0.01 13.54
CA VAL A 353 -29.79 -1.25 14.32
C VAL A 353 -29.23 -1.01 15.73
N PRO A 354 -29.74 -1.69 16.76
CA PRO A 354 -29.22 -1.56 18.11
C PRO A 354 -27.72 -1.83 18.16
N ASP A 355 -26.97 -1.01 18.87
CA ASP A 355 -25.50 -1.11 19.04
C ASP A 355 -24.72 -1.12 17.70
N GLY A 356 -25.32 -0.67 16.59
CA GLY A 356 -24.70 -0.62 15.28
C GLY A 356 -24.31 -1.98 14.70
N THR A 357 -24.99 -3.05 15.08
CA THR A 357 -24.73 -4.41 14.62
C THR A 357 -25.98 -5.28 14.71
N ILE A 358 -26.13 -6.21 13.79
CA ILE A 358 -27.22 -7.23 13.86
C ILE A 358 -26.94 -8.30 14.92
N ASP A 359 -25.68 -8.50 15.29
CA ASP A 359 -25.28 -9.46 16.34
C ASP A 359 -24.14 -8.89 17.19
N SER A 360 -24.41 -8.70 18.49
CA SER A 360 -23.44 -8.14 19.44
C SER A 360 -22.25 -9.04 19.76
N ARG A 361 -22.28 -10.31 19.32
CA ARG A 361 -21.21 -11.30 19.56
C ARG A 361 -20.11 -11.24 18.51
N GLN A 362 -20.32 -10.53 17.40
CA GLN A 362 -19.33 -10.37 16.32
C GLN A 362 -18.05 -9.74 16.86
N LYS A 363 -16.93 -10.40 16.64
CA LYS A 363 -15.60 -9.97 17.11
C LYS A 363 -14.50 -10.64 16.33
N ASP A 364 -13.34 -10.01 16.33
CA ASP A 364 -12.13 -10.49 15.70
C ASP A 364 -10.95 -10.43 16.69
N GLN A 365 -10.16 -11.47 16.71
CA GLN A 365 -8.92 -11.53 17.48
C GLN A 365 -7.81 -12.20 16.67
N THR A 366 -6.68 -11.49 16.52
CA THR A 366 -5.53 -11.97 15.75
C THR A 366 -4.24 -11.83 16.56
N HIS A 367 -3.34 -12.82 16.39
CA HIS A 367 -1.97 -12.78 16.87
C HIS A 367 -1.02 -13.10 15.72
N THR A 368 -0.01 -12.28 15.52
CA THR A 368 1.03 -12.53 14.51
C THR A 368 2.40 -12.34 15.12
N ALA A 369 3.30 -13.27 14.86
CA ALA A 369 4.72 -13.12 15.13
C ALA A 369 5.51 -13.51 13.88
N GLU A 370 6.46 -12.66 13.47
CA GLU A 370 7.28 -12.90 12.29
C GLU A 370 8.73 -12.54 12.56
N ILE A 371 9.64 -13.30 11.96
CA ILE A 371 11.07 -13.03 11.90
C ILE A 371 11.57 -13.25 10.49
N VAL A 372 12.37 -12.31 10.00
CA VAL A 372 12.97 -12.31 8.66
C VAL A 372 14.46 -12.10 8.79
N LEU A 373 15.23 -12.89 8.03
CA LEU A 373 16.65 -12.71 7.82
C LEU A 373 16.92 -12.54 6.33
N SER A 374 17.71 -11.55 5.95
CA SER A 374 18.12 -11.32 4.56
C SER A 374 19.58 -10.93 4.52
N ASP A 375 20.42 -11.78 3.91
CA ASP A 375 21.84 -11.52 3.67
C ASP A 375 22.07 -11.13 2.22
N THR A 376 22.75 -10.02 2.02
CA THR A 376 23.21 -9.54 0.72
C THR A 376 24.72 -9.69 0.66
N TRP A 377 25.19 -10.63 -0.12
CA TRP A 377 26.60 -10.89 -0.35
C TRP A 377 27.09 -10.28 -1.66
N ARG A 378 27.94 -9.26 -1.56
CA ARG A 378 28.58 -8.59 -2.71
C ARG A 378 29.77 -9.41 -3.16
N LEU A 379 29.61 -10.17 -4.26
CA LEU A 379 30.66 -11.04 -4.82
C LEU A 379 31.71 -10.23 -5.58
N SER A 380 31.28 -9.15 -6.26
CA SER A 380 32.13 -8.17 -6.96
C SER A 380 31.41 -6.84 -7.07
N SER A 381 31.97 -5.89 -7.81
CA SER A 381 31.30 -4.61 -8.11
C SER A 381 30.05 -4.76 -9.00
N SER A 382 29.92 -5.85 -9.76
CA SER A 382 28.78 -6.10 -10.64
C SER A 382 27.91 -7.28 -10.18
N GLN A 383 28.37 -8.10 -9.24
CA GLN A 383 27.74 -9.37 -8.88
C GLN A 383 27.30 -9.40 -7.42
N GLN A 384 26.07 -9.81 -7.22
CA GLN A 384 25.46 -9.89 -5.89
C GLN A 384 24.68 -11.19 -5.76
N LEU A 385 24.81 -11.85 -4.62
CA LEU A 385 23.96 -12.96 -4.20
C LEU A 385 23.16 -12.55 -2.96
N GLN A 386 21.86 -12.74 -2.99
CA GLN A 386 20.98 -12.56 -1.86
C GLN A 386 20.48 -13.91 -1.38
N LEU A 387 20.52 -14.13 -0.06
CA LEU A 387 19.93 -15.28 0.61
C LEU A 387 19.04 -14.82 1.72
N SER A 388 17.77 -15.22 1.70
CA SER A 388 16.81 -14.76 2.71
C SER A 388 15.89 -15.87 3.16
N GLY A 389 15.35 -15.71 4.38
CA GLY A 389 14.35 -16.61 4.92
C GLY A 389 13.47 -15.93 5.95
N PHE A 390 12.24 -16.43 6.10
CA PHE A 390 11.32 -15.96 7.11
C PHE A 390 10.49 -17.08 7.73
N PHE A 391 10.01 -16.80 8.92
CA PHE A 391 9.03 -17.60 9.63
C PHE A 391 7.94 -16.69 10.19
N ARG A 392 6.67 -17.02 9.94
CA ARG A 392 5.50 -16.34 10.51
C ARG A 392 4.59 -17.34 11.20
N SER A 393 4.13 -16.97 12.38
CA SER A 393 3.03 -17.63 13.10
C SER A 393 1.84 -16.69 13.12
N TYR A 394 0.66 -17.19 12.75
CA TYR A 394 -0.58 -16.42 12.70
C TYR A 394 -1.70 -17.23 13.36
N ASN A 395 -2.50 -16.57 14.20
CA ASN A 395 -3.68 -17.15 14.83
C ASN A 395 -4.86 -16.21 14.66
N LEU A 396 -6.00 -16.75 14.29
CA LEU A 396 -7.25 -16.02 14.14
C LEU A 396 -8.38 -16.69 14.91
N SER A 397 -9.24 -15.86 15.50
CA SER A 397 -10.55 -16.23 16.01
C SER A 397 -11.55 -15.15 15.63
N LEU A 398 -12.37 -15.43 14.63
CA LEU A 398 -13.36 -14.53 14.05
C LEU A 398 -14.77 -15.05 14.32
N PHE A 399 -15.63 -14.16 14.79
CA PHE A 399 -17.07 -14.40 14.96
C PHE A 399 -17.80 -13.39 14.05
N SER A 400 -18.54 -13.88 13.09
CA SER A 400 -19.28 -13.09 12.11
C SER A 400 -20.73 -13.56 12.00
N ASN A 401 -21.62 -12.67 11.58
CA ASN A 401 -23.01 -13.00 11.26
C ASN A 401 -23.38 -12.25 9.96
N PHE A 402 -23.64 -13.00 8.91
CA PHE A 402 -24.05 -12.49 7.60
C PHE A 402 -25.55 -12.52 7.37
N GLY A 403 -26.35 -12.80 8.43
CA GLY A 403 -27.81 -12.77 8.40
C GLY A 403 -28.48 -14.11 8.69
N ASP A 404 -27.83 -15.21 8.48
CA ASP A 404 -28.30 -16.58 8.68
C ASP A 404 -27.76 -17.23 9.96
N GLY A 405 -26.99 -16.49 10.74
CA GLY A 405 -26.52 -16.88 12.06
C GLY A 405 -25.08 -16.57 12.38
N LEU A 406 -24.70 -16.83 13.62
CA LEU A 406 -23.35 -16.61 14.07
C LEU A 406 -22.45 -17.77 13.64
N ILE A 407 -21.42 -17.46 12.88
CA ILE A 407 -20.33 -18.39 12.58
C ILE A 407 -19.10 -18.06 13.42
N ARG A 408 -18.31 -19.08 13.71
CA ARG A 408 -16.97 -18.92 14.29
C ARG A 408 -15.96 -19.56 13.35
N GLN A 409 -15.01 -18.75 12.91
CA GLN A 409 -13.86 -19.19 12.13
C GLN A 409 -12.62 -19.09 12.99
N SER A 410 -11.78 -20.12 12.97
CA SER A 410 -10.55 -20.14 13.75
C SER A 410 -9.46 -20.90 13.01
N GLU A 411 -8.25 -20.35 13.05
CA GLU A 411 -7.08 -21.00 12.47
C GLU A 411 -5.83 -20.77 13.31
N PHE A 412 -4.92 -21.72 13.24
CA PHE A 412 -3.52 -21.60 13.63
C PHE A 412 -2.66 -21.87 12.42
N ARG A 413 -1.86 -20.91 12.02
CA ARG A 413 -1.09 -20.95 10.77
C ARG A 413 0.40 -20.76 11.01
N THR A 414 1.22 -21.51 10.27
CA THR A 414 2.64 -21.22 10.14
C THR A 414 2.98 -20.98 8.66
N VAL A 415 3.65 -19.89 8.38
CA VAL A 415 4.18 -19.58 7.05
C VAL A 415 5.70 -19.54 7.13
N THR A 416 6.35 -20.28 6.25
CA THR A 416 7.81 -20.29 6.13
C THR A 416 8.20 -20.07 4.69
N GLY A 417 9.27 -19.36 4.47
CA GLY A 417 9.77 -19.17 3.11
C GLY A 417 11.15 -18.57 3.08
N GLY A 418 11.62 -18.34 1.87
CA GLY A 418 12.91 -17.73 1.63
C GLY A 418 13.22 -17.65 0.16
N ASN A 419 14.31 -16.97 -0.17
CA ASN A 419 14.79 -16.91 -1.53
C ASN A 419 16.32 -17.00 -1.63
N ALA A 420 16.77 -17.33 -2.84
CA ALA A 420 18.14 -17.15 -3.30
C ALA A 420 18.07 -16.38 -4.63
N THR A 421 18.67 -15.20 -4.70
CA THR A 421 18.64 -14.36 -5.90
C THR A 421 20.05 -13.92 -6.25
N TYR A 422 20.45 -14.18 -7.49
CA TYR A 422 21.70 -13.72 -8.07
C TYR A 422 21.44 -12.61 -9.07
N VAL A 423 22.23 -11.56 -8.99
CA VAL A 423 22.21 -10.42 -9.91
C VAL A 423 23.57 -10.20 -10.49
N ASP A 424 23.66 -9.98 -11.81
CA ASP A 424 24.87 -9.61 -12.52
C ASP A 424 24.62 -8.43 -13.47
N LYS A 425 25.49 -7.43 -13.42
CA LYS A 425 25.43 -6.24 -14.28
C LYS A 425 26.53 -6.30 -15.34
N PHE A 426 26.16 -6.23 -16.59
CA PHE A 426 27.05 -6.21 -17.75
C PHE A 426 27.19 -4.78 -18.27
N GLY A 427 28.01 -3.97 -17.59
CA GLY A 427 28.07 -2.53 -17.83
C GLY A 427 26.75 -1.84 -17.49
N ASP A 428 26.53 -0.64 -18.07
CA ASP A 428 25.37 0.21 -17.79
C ASP A 428 24.13 -0.12 -18.68
N PHE A 429 24.25 -1.12 -19.56
CA PHE A 429 23.23 -1.36 -20.57
C PHE A 429 22.46 -2.67 -20.42
N LEU A 430 22.92 -3.61 -19.58
CA LEU A 430 22.29 -4.92 -19.42
C LEU A 430 22.46 -5.43 -17.99
N SER A 431 21.40 -5.98 -17.41
CA SER A 431 21.44 -6.69 -16.13
C SER A 431 20.68 -8.02 -16.23
N LEU A 432 21.19 -9.00 -15.51
CA LEU A 432 20.60 -10.34 -15.37
C LEU A 432 20.22 -10.55 -13.90
N LEU A 433 19.03 -11.10 -13.69
CA LEU A 433 18.55 -11.55 -12.41
C LEU A 433 18.11 -13.00 -12.55
N ALA A 434 18.57 -13.87 -11.66
CA ALA A 434 18.11 -15.25 -11.58
C ALA A 434 17.85 -15.62 -10.11
N GLY A 435 16.78 -16.30 -9.83
CA GLY A 435 16.43 -16.62 -8.46
C GLY A 435 15.55 -17.85 -8.31
N LEU A 436 15.38 -18.22 -7.05
CA LEU A 436 14.53 -19.30 -6.59
C LEU A 436 13.81 -18.82 -5.32
N ASP A 437 12.48 -18.78 -5.36
CA ASP A 437 11.65 -18.57 -4.17
C ASP A 437 11.12 -19.91 -3.65
N TYR A 438 10.91 -19.95 -2.36
CA TYR A 438 10.21 -21.03 -1.68
C TYR A 438 9.26 -20.44 -0.65
N GLN A 439 8.01 -20.91 -0.64
CA GLN A 439 7.04 -20.60 0.42
C GLN A 439 6.27 -21.86 0.80
N ARG A 440 5.98 -21.99 2.07
CA ARG A 440 5.05 -22.98 2.60
C ARG A 440 4.09 -22.31 3.55
N ASP A 441 2.82 -22.27 3.20
CA ASP A 441 1.71 -21.79 3.98
C ASP A 441 0.93 -22.99 4.54
N ALA A 442 0.77 -23.05 5.85
CA ALA A 442 0.23 -24.22 6.51
C ALA A 442 -0.77 -23.84 7.63
N PRO A 443 -2.03 -23.48 7.27
CA PRO A 443 -3.09 -23.41 8.24
C PRO A 443 -3.40 -24.80 8.81
N ARG A 444 -3.42 -24.83 10.13
CA ARG A 444 -3.81 -26.01 10.89
C ARG A 444 -5.07 -25.68 11.66
N ARG A 445 -6.03 -26.61 11.65
CA ARG A 445 -7.35 -26.40 12.21
C ARG A 445 -7.98 -25.13 11.67
N ASP A 446 -8.03 -25.03 10.33
CA ASP A 446 -8.90 -24.09 9.67
C ASP A 446 -10.33 -24.59 9.87
N ASP A 447 -10.93 -24.13 10.96
CA ASP A 447 -12.19 -24.61 11.48
C ASP A 447 -13.30 -23.57 11.24
N LEU A 448 -14.43 -24.00 10.67
CA LEU A 448 -15.67 -23.25 10.62
C LEU A 448 -16.70 -23.96 11.51
N ASP A 449 -17.22 -23.24 12.46
CA ASP A 449 -18.33 -23.67 13.31
C ASP A 449 -19.53 -22.77 13.07
N HIS A 450 -20.68 -23.33 12.87
CA HIS A 450 -21.94 -22.64 12.74
C HIS A 450 -22.75 -22.75 14.02
N TYR A 451 -23.32 -21.64 14.46
CA TYR A 451 -24.26 -21.65 15.57
C TYR A 451 -25.60 -22.07 15.02
N ASP A 452 -26.07 -23.24 15.47
CA ASP A 452 -27.37 -23.73 15.03
C ASP A 452 -28.45 -22.72 15.43
N LEU A 453 -28.95 -22.05 14.42
CA LEU A 453 -29.87 -20.96 14.56
C LEU A 453 -31.27 -21.43 14.40
N PHE A 454 -32.07 -20.83 15.16
CA PHE A 454 -33.44 -20.60 14.85
C PHE A 454 -34.39 -21.73 15.18
N ASP A 455 -34.69 -21.81 16.44
CA ASP A 455 -36.09 -22.10 16.78
C ASP A 455 -36.87 -20.79 16.59
N PRO A 456 -37.69 -20.62 15.51
CA PRO A 456 -38.50 -19.42 15.31
C PRO A 456 -39.46 -19.13 16.47
N THR A 457 -39.66 -20.12 17.36
CA THR A 457 -40.45 -19.99 18.57
C THR A 457 -39.64 -19.44 19.77
N GLN A 458 -38.29 -19.44 19.67
CA GLN A 458 -37.37 -18.94 20.70
C GLN A 458 -36.19 -18.15 20.09
N PRO A 459 -36.43 -16.95 19.57
CA PRO A 459 -35.45 -16.23 18.77
C PRO A 459 -34.15 -15.80 19.50
N ASN A 460 -34.06 -16.06 20.80
CA ASN A 460 -32.86 -15.75 21.60
C ASN A 460 -32.20 -16.98 22.26
N VAL A 461 -32.65 -18.19 21.90
CA VAL A 461 -32.07 -19.43 22.41
C VAL A 461 -31.21 -20.03 21.30
N TYR A 462 -29.92 -19.95 21.52
CA TYR A 462 -28.92 -20.49 20.60
C TYR A 462 -28.53 -21.90 21.01
N GLY A 463 -28.46 -22.80 20.04
CA GLY A 463 -27.90 -24.14 20.22
C GLY A 463 -26.36 -24.11 20.43
N PRO A 464 -25.72 -25.25 20.63
CA PRO A 464 -24.26 -25.34 20.63
C PRO A 464 -23.71 -25.10 19.22
N PHE A 465 -22.45 -24.62 19.12
CA PHE A 465 -21.77 -24.58 17.85
C PHE A 465 -21.66 -25.98 17.24
N GLN A 466 -22.04 -26.08 15.99
CA GLN A 466 -21.84 -27.29 15.18
C GLN A 466 -20.65 -27.04 14.26
N LYS A 467 -19.72 -27.98 14.19
CA LYS A 467 -18.58 -27.89 13.32
C LYS A 467 -19.00 -28.25 11.90
N VAL A 468 -18.88 -27.30 10.99
CA VAL A 468 -19.23 -27.39 9.57
C VAL A 468 -18.02 -27.82 8.75
N SER A 469 -16.86 -27.27 9.04
CA SER A 469 -15.62 -27.57 8.35
C SER A 469 -14.45 -27.63 9.33
N ALA A 470 -13.50 -28.54 9.09
CA ALA A 470 -12.26 -28.62 9.85
C ALA A 470 -11.16 -29.21 8.97
N ASN A 471 -10.13 -28.43 8.68
CA ASN A 471 -9.10 -28.83 7.72
C ASN A 471 -7.71 -28.54 8.25
N ASN A 472 -6.75 -29.41 7.91
CA ASN A 472 -5.35 -29.08 7.92
C ASN A 472 -4.90 -28.87 6.46
N ILE A 473 -4.51 -27.66 6.15
CA ILE A 473 -4.12 -27.29 4.79
C ILE A 473 -2.61 -27.10 4.73
N THR A 474 -2.01 -27.41 3.61
CA THR A 474 -0.65 -27.01 3.27
C THR A 474 -0.58 -26.63 1.80
N ILE A 475 -0.10 -25.42 1.53
CA ILE A 475 0.21 -24.94 0.20
C ILE A 475 1.69 -24.65 0.16
N GLY A 476 2.42 -25.41 -0.66
CA GLY A 476 3.87 -25.23 -0.88
C GLY A 476 4.11 -24.71 -2.28
N ASP A 477 5.00 -23.74 -2.44
CA ASP A 477 5.39 -23.20 -3.75
C ASP A 477 6.91 -23.16 -3.87
N VAL A 478 7.43 -23.65 -5.01
CA VAL A 478 8.85 -23.59 -5.38
C VAL A 478 8.92 -22.90 -6.74
N SER A 479 9.57 -21.74 -6.80
CA SER A 479 9.43 -20.85 -7.94
C SER A 479 10.78 -20.33 -8.45
N PRO A 480 11.44 -21.06 -9.39
CA PRO A 480 12.57 -20.51 -10.12
C PRO A 480 12.13 -19.39 -11.07
N TYR A 481 12.97 -18.36 -11.17
CA TYR A 481 12.74 -17.24 -12.08
C TYR A 481 14.03 -16.67 -12.65
N ILE A 482 13.90 -16.03 -13.80
CA ILE A 482 14.98 -15.34 -14.49
C ILE A 482 14.44 -14.08 -15.16
N ALA A 483 15.19 -12.99 -15.12
CA ALA A 483 14.88 -11.78 -15.86
C ALA A 483 16.13 -11.17 -16.46
N VAL A 484 15.94 -10.50 -17.58
CA VAL A 484 16.93 -9.66 -18.25
C VAL A 484 16.33 -8.28 -18.46
N GLU A 485 17.06 -7.27 -18.05
CA GLU A 485 16.69 -5.87 -18.21
C GLU A 485 17.79 -5.15 -18.97
N GLY A 486 17.44 -4.29 -19.93
CA GLY A 486 18.44 -3.61 -20.72
C GLY A 486 17.98 -2.37 -21.45
N ALA A 487 18.96 -1.51 -21.77
CA ALA A 487 18.81 -0.29 -22.54
C ALA A 487 19.68 -0.34 -23.81
N PRO A 488 19.27 -1.10 -24.85
CA PRO A 488 20.10 -1.34 -26.04
C PRO A 488 20.29 -0.09 -26.91
N ALA A 489 19.48 0.93 -26.71
CA ALA A 489 19.55 2.19 -27.43
C ALA A 489 19.09 3.35 -26.52
N ARG A 490 19.52 4.58 -26.86
CA ARG A 490 19.34 5.79 -26.06
C ARG A 490 17.92 6.03 -25.50
N TYR A 491 16.89 5.59 -26.23
CA TYR A 491 15.49 5.82 -25.88
C TYR A 491 14.70 4.55 -25.64
N PHE A 492 15.31 3.40 -25.79
CA PHE A 492 14.64 2.12 -25.64
C PHE A 492 15.15 1.36 -24.44
N HIS A 493 14.23 0.88 -23.68
CA HIS A 493 14.46 0.01 -22.53
C HIS A 493 13.54 -1.20 -22.65
N PHE A 494 14.03 -2.36 -22.22
CA PHE A 494 13.22 -3.57 -22.15
C PHE A 494 13.46 -4.34 -20.86
N TYR A 495 12.43 -5.05 -20.45
CA TYR A 495 12.47 -6.05 -19.41
C TYR A 495 11.81 -7.33 -19.94
N LEU A 496 12.48 -8.46 -19.80
CA LEU A 496 11.96 -9.78 -20.15
C LEU A 496 12.18 -10.70 -18.97
N GLY A 497 11.11 -11.34 -18.52
CA GLY A 497 11.16 -12.23 -17.38
C GLY A 497 10.35 -13.50 -17.58
N TRP A 498 10.75 -14.53 -16.89
CA TRP A 498 10.04 -15.79 -16.83
C TRP A 498 10.12 -16.35 -15.41
N ARG A 499 8.96 -16.75 -14.87
CA ARG A 499 8.83 -17.42 -13.59
C ARG A 499 8.07 -18.74 -13.79
N ARG A 500 8.53 -19.77 -13.13
CA ARG A 500 7.85 -21.06 -13.05
C ARG A 500 7.44 -21.28 -11.60
N ASP A 501 6.14 -21.50 -11.36
CA ASP A 501 5.63 -21.81 -10.04
C ASP A 501 5.20 -23.28 -10.00
N GLU A 502 5.74 -24.05 -9.07
CA GLU A 502 5.42 -25.45 -8.81
C GLU A 502 4.73 -25.54 -7.44
N ILE A 503 3.40 -25.63 -7.49
CA ILE A 503 2.56 -25.49 -6.31
C ILE A 503 2.04 -26.87 -5.90
N ASN A 504 2.26 -27.22 -4.64
CA ASN A 504 1.72 -28.41 -4.00
C ASN A 504 0.58 -28.02 -3.07
N PHE A 505 -0.57 -28.60 -3.28
CA PHE A 505 -1.74 -28.49 -2.40
C PHE A 505 -1.94 -29.80 -1.64
N ASN A 506 -2.14 -29.70 -0.33
CA ASN A 506 -2.56 -30.79 0.51
C ASN A 506 -3.67 -30.32 1.42
N ASN A 507 -4.84 -30.91 1.30
CA ASN A 507 -5.97 -30.69 2.19
C ASN A 507 -6.28 -32.00 2.92
N ASP A 508 -6.26 -31.95 4.26
CA ASP A 508 -6.61 -33.04 5.13
C ASP A 508 -7.91 -32.67 5.87
N ASP A 509 -9.05 -33.14 5.34
CA ASP A 509 -10.38 -32.89 5.92
C ASP A 509 -10.58 -33.80 7.12
N LEU A 510 -10.70 -33.19 8.30
CA LEU A 510 -10.79 -33.89 9.59
C LEU A 510 -12.22 -34.38 9.88
N LEU A 511 -13.24 -33.87 9.18
CA LEU A 511 -14.64 -34.30 9.34
C LEU A 511 -15.01 -35.36 8.32
N VAL A 512 -14.59 -35.20 7.08
CA VAL A 512 -14.92 -36.08 5.96
C VAL A 512 -13.61 -36.50 5.27
N PRO A 513 -12.92 -37.53 5.76
CA PRO A 513 -11.62 -37.95 5.22
C PRO A 513 -11.63 -38.27 3.71
N ALA A 514 -12.81 -38.60 3.15
CA ALA A 514 -12.97 -38.82 1.71
C ALA A 514 -12.79 -37.53 0.87
N HIS A 515 -12.85 -36.35 1.50
CA HIS A 515 -12.61 -35.06 0.86
C HIS A 515 -11.14 -34.64 0.94
N SER A 516 -10.28 -35.41 1.63
CA SER A 516 -8.86 -35.14 1.68
C SER A 516 -8.23 -35.43 0.32
N PHE A 517 -7.32 -34.56 -0.10
CA PHE A 517 -6.60 -34.72 -1.37
C PHE A 517 -5.20 -34.12 -1.35
N GLN A 518 -4.40 -34.53 -2.29
CA GLN A 518 -3.12 -33.91 -2.63
C GLN A 518 -3.03 -33.70 -4.14
N ASN A 519 -2.61 -32.50 -4.55
CA ASN A 519 -2.47 -32.17 -5.97
C ASN A 519 -1.23 -31.28 -6.21
N TRP A 520 -0.75 -31.28 -7.46
CA TRP A 520 0.35 -30.44 -7.93
C TRP A 520 -0.08 -29.66 -9.16
N VAL A 521 0.25 -28.37 -9.17
CA VAL A 521 -0.02 -27.49 -10.29
C VAL A 521 1.26 -26.77 -10.67
N GLY A 522 1.63 -26.85 -11.93
CA GLY A 522 2.79 -26.13 -12.47
C GLY A 522 2.36 -25.01 -13.43
N LEU A 523 2.86 -23.79 -13.21
CA LEU A 523 2.51 -22.59 -13.98
C LEU A 523 3.76 -21.95 -14.58
N ASN A 524 3.64 -21.47 -15.83
CA ASN A 524 4.64 -20.59 -16.43
C ASN A 524 4.06 -19.19 -16.52
N ASN A 525 4.77 -18.23 -15.99
CA ASN A 525 4.37 -16.83 -15.90
C ASN A 525 5.38 -15.92 -16.62
N PRO A 526 5.30 -15.80 -17.96
CA PRO A 526 6.13 -14.90 -18.73
C PRO A 526 5.76 -13.44 -18.45
N LYS A 527 6.75 -12.55 -18.49
CA LYS A 527 6.59 -11.12 -18.24
C LYS A 527 7.47 -10.34 -19.22
N ALA A 528 6.93 -9.28 -19.79
CA ALA A 528 7.66 -8.43 -20.73
C ALA A 528 7.21 -6.98 -20.61
N THR A 529 8.18 -6.07 -20.67
CA THR A 529 7.93 -4.64 -20.82
C THR A 529 8.89 -4.06 -21.84
N VAL A 530 8.40 -3.17 -22.69
CA VAL A 530 9.20 -2.36 -23.60
C VAL A 530 8.83 -0.91 -23.39
N SER A 531 9.84 -0.07 -23.18
CA SER A 531 9.67 1.36 -22.92
C SER A 531 10.40 2.20 -23.97
N PHE A 532 9.74 3.25 -24.41
CA PHE A 532 10.30 4.32 -25.19
C PHE A 532 10.38 5.59 -24.35
N LEU A 533 11.60 6.06 -24.05
CA LEU A 533 11.91 7.10 -23.08
C LEU A 533 12.65 8.28 -23.73
N PRO A 534 11.97 9.15 -24.49
CA PRO A 534 12.59 10.25 -25.25
C PRO A 534 12.92 11.45 -24.33
N LYS A 535 13.84 11.26 -23.39
CA LYS A 535 14.20 12.23 -22.32
C LYS A 535 14.52 13.64 -22.84
N ASP A 536 15.11 13.75 -24.05
CA ASP A 536 15.55 15.01 -24.62
C ASP A 536 14.47 15.71 -25.47
N HIS A 537 13.30 15.11 -25.62
CA HIS A 537 12.23 15.65 -26.47
C HIS A 537 11.08 16.18 -25.63
N PHE A 538 10.96 17.50 -25.56
CA PHE A 538 9.94 18.17 -24.75
C PHE A 538 8.49 17.73 -25.06
N TRP A 539 8.17 17.43 -26.34
CA TRP A 539 6.81 17.11 -26.75
C TRP A 539 6.46 15.62 -26.68
N LEU A 540 7.44 14.72 -26.60
CA LEU A 540 7.19 13.30 -26.62
C LEU A 540 6.99 12.76 -25.20
N PRO A 541 5.91 12.03 -24.92
CA PRO A 541 5.77 11.32 -23.65
C PRO A 541 6.69 10.11 -23.58
N ASN A 542 7.03 9.68 -22.39
CA ASN A 542 7.52 8.33 -22.15
C ASN A 542 6.34 7.37 -22.33
N VAL A 543 6.58 6.24 -23.00
CA VAL A 543 5.55 5.23 -23.25
C VAL A 543 6.11 3.87 -22.90
N SER A 544 5.40 3.12 -22.06
CA SER A 544 5.72 1.73 -21.71
C SER A 544 4.55 0.82 -22.06
N LEU A 545 4.87 -0.31 -22.66
CA LEU A 545 3.95 -1.39 -22.98
C LEU A 545 4.38 -2.62 -22.18
N SER A 546 3.49 -3.16 -21.38
CA SER A 546 3.75 -4.34 -20.56
C SER A 546 2.73 -5.43 -20.85
N ALA A 547 3.21 -6.68 -20.80
CA ALA A 547 2.39 -7.88 -20.86
C ALA A 547 2.93 -8.90 -19.84
N GLY A 548 2.05 -9.59 -19.13
CA GLY A 548 2.48 -10.56 -18.14
C GLY A 548 1.37 -11.49 -17.70
N GLU A 549 1.79 -12.60 -17.13
CA GLU A 549 0.93 -13.58 -16.49
C GLU A 549 1.20 -13.62 -15.00
N ALA A 550 0.14 -13.79 -14.22
CA ALA A 550 0.17 -14.05 -12.79
C ALA A 550 -0.94 -15.03 -12.42
N PHE A 551 -1.05 -15.31 -11.14
CA PHE A 551 -2.06 -16.24 -10.63
C PHE A 551 -2.39 -15.91 -9.19
N PHE A 552 -3.45 -16.51 -8.70
CA PHE A 552 -3.70 -16.71 -7.27
C PHE A 552 -4.09 -18.17 -7.01
N THR A 553 -3.73 -18.65 -5.83
CA THR A 553 -4.14 -19.96 -5.36
C THR A 553 -5.56 -19.87 -4.79
N GLU A 554 -6.41 -20.77 -5.21
CA GLU A 554 -7.73 -20.95 -4.62
C GLU A 554 -7.64 -21.64 -3.26
N ASP A 555 -8.73 -21.57 -2.50
CA ASP A 555 -8.82 -22.30 -1.25
C ASP A 555 -8.91 -23.80 -1.51
N PRO A 556 -7.97 -24.62 -1.00
CA PRO A 556 -7.92 -26.04 -1.29
C PRO A 556 -9.16 -26.83 -0.84
N ARG A 557 -9.96 -26.31 0.07
CA ARG A 557 -11.22 -26.95 0.51
C ARG A 557 -12.19 -27.20 -0.64
N PHE A 558 -12.07 -26.45 -1.74
CA PHE A 558 -12.82 -26.68 -2.98
C PHE A 558 -12.54 -27.98 -3.70
N GLY A 559 -11.31 -28.46 -3.65
CA GLY A 559 -10.91 -29.69 -4.32
C GLY A 559 -11.65 -30.92 -3.78
N ALA A 560 -12.31 -30.76 -2.64
CA ALA A 560 -13.01 -31.84 -1.95
C ALA A 560 -14.37 -32.12 -2.58
N GLY A 561 -14.42 -33.08 -3.49
CA GLY A 561 -15.69 -33.64 -3.97
C GLY A 561 -16.27 -33.02 -5.22
N THR A 562 -15.66 -32.01 -5.83
CA THR A 562 -16.05 -31.51 -7.15
C THR A 562 -14.96 -31.82 -8.18
N THR A 563 -15.37 -32.43 -9.30
CA THR A 563 -14.49 -32.72 -10.45
C THR A 563 -14.09 -31.46 -11.22
N GLN A 564 -14.36 -30.24 -10.72
CA GLN A 564 -14.27 -29.00 -11.47
C GLN A 564 -13.60 -27.83 -10.74
N GLY A 565 -13.10 -27.98 -9.52
CA GLY A 565 -12.39 -26.89 -8.84
C GLY A 565 -10.99 -26.66 -9.44
N THR A 566 -10.75 -25.49 -10.01
CA THR A 566 -9.39 -25.03 -10.32
C THR A 566 -8.74 -24.63 -9.01
N LEU A 567 -7.61 -25.24 -8.65
CA LEU A 567 -6.84 -24.88 -7.45
C LEU A 567 -6.01 -23.60 -7.65
N VAL A 568 -5.96 -23.12 -8.87
CA VAL A 568 -5.20 -21.92 -9.25
C VAL A 568 -5.96 -21.20 -10.37
N SER A 569 -6.16 -19.93 -10.19
CA SER A 569 -6.70 -19.04 -11.22
C SER A 569 -5.59 -18.23 -11.86
N ARG A 570 -5.48 -18.27 -13.19
CA ARG A 570 -4.50 -17.52 -13.97
C ARG A 570 -5.05 -16.19 -14.44
N SER A 571 -4.17 -15.23 -14.55
CA SER A 571 -4.49 -13.92 -15.11
C SER A 571 -3.51 -13.54 -16.21
N HIS A 572 -4.05 -12.92 -17.25
CA HIS A 572 -3.28 -12.32 -18.35
C HIS A 572 -3.49 -10.82 -18.32
N SER A 573 -2.41 -10.07 -18.11
CA SER A 573 -2.44 -8.62 -17.97
C SER A 573 -1.68 -7.93 -19.08
N TYR A 574 -2.28 -6.85 -19.59
CA TYR A 574 -1.70 -5.93 -20.56
C TYR A 574 -1.84 -4.51 -20.07
N GLN A 575 -0.79 -3.71 -20.22
CA GLN A 575 -0.82 -2.33 -19.78
C GLN A 575 -0.07 -1.41 -20.72
N LEU A 576 -0.63 -0.22 -20.93
CA LEU A 576 0.04 0.92 -21.55
C LEU A 576 0.10 2.05 -20.55
N VAL A 577 1.30 2.58 -20.34
CA VAL A 577 1.55 3.78 -19.52
C VAL A 577 2.15 4.85 -20.40
N ALA A 578 1.57 6.04 -20.37
CA ALA A 578 2.17 7.23 -20.95
C ALA A 578 2.38 8.28 -19.86
N SER A 579 3.58 8.83 -19.77
CA SER A 579 3.91 9.81 -18.73
C SER A 579 4.77 10.95 -19.27
N LYS A 580 4.65 12.14 -18.66
CA LYS A 580 5.41 13.32 -19.02
C LYS A 580 5.50 14.30 -17.87
N THR A 581 6.72 14.82 -17.63
CA THR A 581 6.94 15.96 -16.74
C THR A 581 7.06 17.24 -17.55
N LEU A 582 6.28 18.25 -17.21
CA LEU A 582 6.24 19.56 -17.85
C LEU A 582 6.28 20.68 -16.80
N SER A 583 7.39 21.40 -16.70
CA SER A 583 7.50 22.60 -15.83
C SER A 583 6.97 22.36 -14.40
N GLY A 584 7.44 21.30 -13.72
CA GLY A 584 7.03 20.97 -12.35
C GLY A 584 5.65 20.27 -12.25
N THR A 585 5.05 19.88 -13.39
CA THR A 585 3.82 19.08 -13.43
C THR A 585 4.12 17.71 -14.00
N ASP A 586 3.85 16.67 -13.23
CA ASP A 586 3.91 15.28 -13.66
C ASP A 586 2.52 14.85 -14.13
N LEU A 587 2.46 14.28 -15.31
CA LEU A 587 1.23 13.75 -15.92
C LEU A 587 1.41 12.27 -16.21
N ARG A 588 0.40 11.47 -15.91
CA ARG A 588 0.39 10.04 -16.19
C ARG A 588 -0.96 9.55 -16.66
N LEU A 589 -0.95 8.73 -17.69
CA LEU A 589 -2.10 7.98 -18.18
C LEU A 589 -1.77 6.50 -18.16
N THR A 590 -2.61 5.70 -17.53
CA THR A 590 -2.53 4.25 -17.49
C THR A 590 -3.78 3.64 -18.11
N LEU A 591 -3.61 2.71 -19.03
CA LEU A 591 -4.65 1.85 -19.58
C LEU A 591 -4.28 0.41 -19.26
N ALA A 592 -5.16 -0.32 -18.60
CA ALA A 592 -4.92 -1.71 -18.24
C ALA A 592 -6.06 -2.61 -18.68
N HIS A 593 -5.72 -3.85 -18.97
CA HIS A 593 -6.63 -4.93 -19.31
C HIS A 593 -6.12 -6.23 -18.69
N THR A 594 -6.94 -6.83 -17.83
CA THR A 594 -6.66 -8.12 -17.21
C THR A 594 -7.83 -9.06 -17.46
N THR A 595 -7.54 -10.30 -17.81
CA THR A 595 -8.50 -11.39 -17.83
C THR A 595 -8.06 -12.45 -16.82
N THR A 596 -9.00 -12.97 -16.04
CA THR A 596 -8.75 -13.97 -15.01
C THR A 596 -9.62 -15.21 -15.32
N GLU A 597 -9.02 -16.39 -15.21
CA GLU A 597 -9.72 -17.67 -15.58
C GLU A 597 -10.84 -18.01 -14.62
N ALA A 598 -10.69 -17.67 -13.34
CA ALA A 598 -11.73 -17.78 -12.32
C ALA A 598 -11.69 -16.53 -11.45
N SER A 599 -12.85 -16.07 -10.99
CA SER A 599 -12.94 -15.03 -9.96
C SER A 599 -12.88 -15.68 -8.59
N LEU A 600 -12.47 -14.90 -7.58
CA LEU A 600 -12.56 -15.34 -6.19
C LEU A 600 -13.97 -15.70 -5.82
N ALA A 601 -14.05 -16.82 -5.21
CA ALA A 601 -15.26 -17.41 -4.77
C ALA A 601 -15.67 -16.91 -3.39
N LYS A 602 -16.97 -16.77 -3.17
CA LYS A 602 -17.55 -16.50 -1.85
C LYS A 602 -17.59 -17.79 -1.02
N ILE A 603 -17.37 -17.66 0.27
CA ILE A 603 -17.61 -18.78 1.19
C ILE A 603 -19.12 -18.91 1.43
N ASP A 604 -19.66 -20.06 1.14
CA ASP A 604 -20.99 -20.44 1.59
C ASP A 604 -20.95 -20.73 3.11
N PRO A 605 -21.60 -19.91 3.94
CA PRO A 605 -21.52 -20.06 5.40
C PRO A 605 -22.16 -21.36 5.91
N ASP A 606 -23.07 -21.96 5.16
CA ASP A 606 -23.75 -23.20 5.54
C ASP A 606 -22.88 -24.43 5.28
N THR A 607 -22.13 -24.41 4.20
CA THR A 607 -21.30 -25.55 3.80
C THR A 607 -19.82 -25.33 4.11
N GLY A 608 -19.39 -24.10 4.37
CA GLY A 608 -17.99 -23.72 4.51
C GLY A 608 -17.20 -23.87 3.22
N LEU A 609 -17.88 -24.08 2.11
CA LEU A 609 -17.27 -24.23 0.79
C LEU A 609 -17.36 -22.89 0.07
N GLN A 610 -16.35 -22.56 -0.60
CA GLN A 610 -16.30 -21.48 -1.52
C GLN A 610 -16.79 -21.94 -2.91
N PHE A 611 -17.31 -21.18 -3.79
CA PHE A 611 -17.65 -21.51 -5.17
C PHE A 611 -17.03 -20.50 -6.12
N ASP A 612 -16.58 -21.02 -7.26
CA ASP A 612 -15.96 -20.23 -8.32
C ASP A 612 -17.04 -19.41 -9.06
N GLU A 613 -16.79 -18.10 -9.19
CA GLU A 613 -17.69 -17.20 -9.94
C GLU A 613 -17.42 -17.19 -11.45
N GLY A 614 -16.47 -18.00 -11.93
CA GLY A 614 -16.13 -18.09 -13.35
C GLY A 614 -15.11 -17.06 -13.83
N PRO A 615 -14.83 -17.02 -15.15
CA PRO A 615 -13.81 -16.14 -15.70
C PRO A 615 -14.24 -14.68 -15.69
N SER A 616 -13.32 -13.78 -15.41
CA SER A 616 -13.58 -12.34 -15.31
C SER A 616 -12.66 -11.51 -16.19
N ARG A 617 -13.07 -10.28 -16.41
CA ARG A 617 -12.31 -9.26 -17.14
C ARG A 617 -12.35 -7.94 -16.42
N LEU A 618 -11.18 -7.38 -16.18
CA LEU A 618 -10.98 -6.02 -15.68
C LEU A 618 -10.36 -5.13 -16.76
N ARG A 619 -10.93 -3.95 -16.97
CA ARG A 619 -10.34 -2.86 -17.73
C ARG A 619 -10.39 -1.60 -16.89
N TYR A 620 -9.28 -0.89 -16.80
CA TYR A 620 -9.31 0.42 -16.17
C TYR A 620 -8.47 1.44 -16.90
N LEU A 621 -8.85 2.69 -16.71
CA LEU A 621 -8.13 3.88 -17.12
C LEU A 621 -7.89 4.71 -15.88
N THR A 622 -6.62 5.06 -15.63
CA THR A 622 -6.24 6.01 -14.59
C THR A 622 -5.51 7.19 -15.21
N PHE A 623 -5.96 8.39 -14.90
CA PHE A 623 -5.22 9.62 -15.18
C PHE A 623 -4.81 10.22 -13.83
N ALA A 624 -3.52 10.53 -13.69
CA ALA A 624 -2.95 11.18 -12.52
C ALA A 624 -2.16 12.41 -12.95
N ALA A 625 -2.27 13.46 -12.15
CA ALA A 625 -1.51 14.68 -12.31
C ALA A 625 -1.01 15.15 -10.95
N ARG A 626 0.25 15.62 -10.90
CA ARG A 626 0.87 16.19 -9.72
C ARG A 626 1.60 17.47 -10.10
N HIS A 627 1.42 18.50 -9.32
CA HIS A 627 2.11 19.77 -9.52
C HIS A 627 2.74 20.25 -8.22
N TYR A 628 4.01 20.65 -8.30
CA TYR A 628 4.74 21.25 -7.20
C TYR A 628 4.69 22.76 -7.30
N PHE A 629 4.35 23.39 -6.20
CA PHE A 629 4.43 24.84 -6.00
C PHE A 629 5.59 25.16 -5.07
N GLY A 630 6.08 26.39 -5.05
CA GLY A 630 7.11 26.80 -4.11
C GLY A 630 6.70 26.76 -2.62
N PHE A 631 5.45 26.37 -2.31
CA PHE A 631 4.91 26.31 -0.96
C PHE A 631 4.16 25.00 -0.65
N GLY A 632 4.16 24.03 -1.58
CA GLY A 632 3.47 22.75 -1.38
C GLY A 632 3.26 21.98 -2.68
N MET A 633 2.40 20.97 -2.63
CA MET A 633 2.09 20.08 -3.72
C MET A 633 0.58 19.90 -3.85
N LEU A 634 0.12 19.75 -5.09
CA LEU A 634 -1.24 19.30 -5.41
C LEU A 634 -1.16 18.08 -6.31
N GLN A 635 -1.86 17.02 -5.93
CA GLN A 635 -2.00 15.82 -6.73
C GLN A 635 -3.48 15.48 -6.89
N ALA A 636 -3.84 14.94 -8.02
CA ALA A 636 -5.16 14.38 -8.27
C ALA A 636 -5.07 13.17 -9.17
N SER A 637 -5.91 12.17 -8.91
CA SER A 637 -6.10 11.04 -9.81
C SER A 637 -7.58 10.72 -10.01
N ILE A 638 -7.87 10.19 -11.17
CA ILE A 638 -9.17 9.63 -11.53
C ILE A 638 -8.96 8.27 -12.15
N SER A 639 -9.59 7.26 -11.57
CA SER A 639 -9.59 5.89 -12.06
C SER A 639 -11.00 5.46 -12.41
N LYS A 640 -11.20 5.01 -13.64
CA LYS A 640 -12.47 4.43 -14.11
C LYS A 640 -12.24 2.99 -14.53
N ALA A 641 -13.05 2.08 -13.98
CA ALA A 641 -12.95 0.65 -14.22
C ALA A 641 -14.25 0.07 -14.81
N ASP A 642 -14.09 -1.00 -15.59
CA ASP A 642 -15.13 -1.89 -16.08
C ASP A 642 -14.70 -3.33 -15.77
N ALA A 643 -15.23 -3.87 -14.68
CA ALA A 643 -15.04 -5.27 -14.27
C ALA A 643 -16.29 -6.06 -14.58
N ARG A 644 -16.14 -7.24 -15.22
CA ARG A 644 -17.26 -8.07 -15.65
C ARG A 644 -16.96 -9.55 -15.52
N ASP A 645 -17.97 -10.30 -15.13
CA ASP A 645 -18.03 -11.73 -15.38
C ASP A 645 -18.11 -11.97 -16.90
N LEU A 646 -17.35 -12.94 -17.40
CA LEU A 646 -17.32 -13.27 -18.82
C LEU A 646 -18.32 -14.38 -19.19
N SER A 647 -18.89 -15.09 -18.23
CA SER A 647 -19.89 -16.13 -18.46
C SER A 647 -21.23 -15.55 -18.90
N ASP A 648 -21.63 -14.41 -18.34
CA ASP A 648 -22.93 -13.77 -18.61
C ASP A 648 -22.82 -12.29 -19.00
N GLY A 649 -21.63 -11.69 -18.86
CA GLY A 649 -21.36 -10.28 -19.17
C GLY A 649 -21.84 -9.30 -18.11
N THR A 650 -22.29 -9.77 -16.94
CA THR A 650 -22.70 -8.89 -15.84
C THR A 650 -21.52 -8.18 -15.21
N PRO A 651 -21.72 -7.00 -14.60
CA PRO A 651 -20.68 -6.35 -13.82
C PRO A 651 -20.29 -7.18 -12.60
N THR A 652 -18.99 -7.27 -12.32
CA THR A 652 -18.50 -7.90 -11.11
C THR A 652 -19.08 -7.19 -9.88
N PRO A 653 -19.76 -7.89 -8.97
CA PRO A 653 -20.29 -7.32 -7.75
C PRO A 653 -19.21 -6.64 -6.92
N GLU A 654 -19.57 -5.59 -6.17
CA GLU A 654 -18.73 -4.88 -5.21
C GLU A 654 -17.50 -4.17 -5.79
N ALA A 655 -17.17 -4.36 -7.07
CA ALA A 655 -16.02 -3.74 -7.71
C ALA A 655 -16.20 -2.22 -7.94
N PRO A 656 -15.34 -1.35 -7.40
CA PRO A 656 -15.45 0.09 -7.59
C PRO A 656 -15.28 0.48 -9.06
N ARG A 657 -16.24 1.19 -9.63
CA ARG A 657 -16.17 1.65 -11.03
C ARG A 657 -15.47 2.98 -11.20
N LEU A 658 -15.46 3.80 -10.15
CA LEU A 658 -14.88 5.13 -10.16
C LEU A 658 -14.22 5.39 -8.81
N ILE A 659 -12.93 5.74 -8.84
CA ILE A 659 -12.18 6.23 -7.70
C ILE A 659 -11.62 7.60 -8.07
N LEU A 660 -11.85 8.58 -7.22
CA LEU A 660 -11.21 9.90 -7.29
C LEU A 660 -10.36 10.06 -6.04
N ASP A 661 -9.13 10.48 -6.23
CA ASP A 661 -8.21 10.80 -5.17
C ASP A 661 -7.60 12.18 -5.40
N GLY A 662 -7.40 12.94 -4.35
CA GLY A 662 -6.74 14.23 -4.37
C GLY A 662 -5.96 14.46 -3.10
N LEU A 663 -4.71 14.88 -3.21
CA LEU A 663 -3.83 15.21 -2.11
C LEU A 663 -3.29 16.62 -2.29
N ALA A 664 -3.36 17.43 -1.24
CA ALA A 664 -2.76 18.75 -1.18
C ALA A 664 -1.87 18.90 0.04
N THR A 665 -0.69 19.47 -0.12
CA THR A 665 0.21 19.81 0.98
C THR A 665 0.56 21.29 0.94
N LEU A 666 0.61 21.94 2.10
CA LEU A 666 1.05 23.33 2.29
C LEU A 666 2.10 23.32 3.40
N ASP A 667 3.37 23.48 3.04
CA ASP A 667 4.47 23.29 3.99
C ASP A 667 5.05 24.59 4.57
N HIS A 668 5.08 25.69 3.82
CA HIS A 668 5.79 26.92 4.23
C HIS A 668 4.96 28.21 4.13
N PHE A 669 3.73 28.11 3.66
CA PHE A 669 2.87 29.28 3.41
C PHE A 669 2.19 29.83 4.67
N LEU A 670 1.95 28.96 5.66
CA LEU A 670 1.19 29.31 6.84
C LEU A 670 2.09 29.94 7.91
N PRO A 671 1.57 30.95 8.70
CA PRO A 671 2.34 31.53 9.79
C PRO A 671 2.63 30.50 10.89
N PHE A 672 3.61 30.79 11.74
CA PHE A 672 4.00 29.97 12.90
C PHE A 672 4.53 28.56 12.53
N HIS A 673 5.11 28.38 11.34
CA HIS A 673 5.59 27.07 10.85
C HIS A 673 4.48 25.99 10.79
N LEU A 674 3.26 26.43 10.60
CA LEU A 674 2.14 25.52 10.42
C LEU A 674 2.25 24.81 9.08
N ARG A 675 1.94 23.52 9.07
CA ARG A 675 1.79 22.71 7.86
C ARG A 675 0.35 22.25 7.77
N ALA A 676 -0.24 22.33 6.59
CA ALA A 676 -1.57 21.82 6.34
C ALA A 676 -1.50 20.76 5.23
N ARG A 677 -2.25 19.70 5.41
CA ARG A 677 -2.35 18.59 4.45
C ARG A 677 -3.79 18.15 4.38
N GLY A 678 -4.24 17.86 3.18
CA GLY A 678 -5.58 17.38 2.96
C GLY A 678 -5.62 16.30 1.90
N GLU A 679 -6.39 15.27 2.13
CA GLU A 679 -6.67 14.21 1.16
C GLU A 679 -8.18 14.13 0.95
N PHE A 680 -8.59 13.98 -0.29
CA PHE A 680 -9.95 13.72 -0.70
C PHE A 680 -9.99 12.37 -1.40
N GLU A 681 -10.86 11.48 -0.94
CA GLU A 681 -11.07 10.19 -1.56
C GLU A 681 -12.57 10.00 -1.81
N TYR A 682 -12.90 9.55 -3.01
CA TYR A 682 -14.26 9.21 -3.39
C TYR A 682 -14.26 7.85 -4.07
N VAL A 683 -14.94 6.91 -3.46
CA VAL A 683 -15.24 5.60 -4.06
C VAL A 683 -16.67 5.65 -4.59
N GLY A 684 -16.82 5.52 -5.89
CA GLY A 684 -18.12 5.55 -6.57
C GLY A 684 -19.01 4.40 -6.15
N ALA A 685 -20.27 4.49 -6.53
CA ALA A 685 -21.24 3.44 -6.30
C ALA A 685 -20.80 2.15 -6.99
N LYS A 686 -20.97 1.02 -6.30
CA LYS A 686 -20.56 -0.32 -6.72
C LYS A 686 -21.74 -1.10 -7.24
N PRO A 687 -21.58 -2.02 -8.22
CA PRO A 687 -22.59 -3.03 -8.51
C PRO A 687 -22.84 -3.88 -7.26
N LEU A 688 -24.06 -4.23 -7.00
CA LEU A 688 -24.43 -5.12 -5.92
C LEU A 688 -24.66 -6.53 -6.50
N GLY A 689 -24.60 -7.56 -5.67
CA GLY A 689 -24.94 -8.93 -6.04
C GLY A 689 -26.42 -9.08 -6.39
N GLU A 690 -26.87 -10.28 -6.67
CA GLU A 690 -28.26 -10.55 -7.04
C GLU A 690 -29.23 -10.09 -5.95
N LEU A 691 -30.17 -9.21 -6.36
CA LEU A 691 -31.33 -8.89 -5.53
C LEU A 691 -32.41 -9.91 -5.81
N VAL A 692 -32.90 -10.58 -4.79
CA VAL A 692 -34.06 -11.45 -4.91
C VAL A 692 -35.28 -10.63 -5.33
N SER A 693 -35.93 -11.04 -6.40
CA SER A 693 -37.13 -10.50 -7.01
C SER A 693 -36.97 -9.47 -8.13
N GLY A 694 -36.45 -9.91 -9.27
CA GLY A 694 -36.77 -9.30 -10.54
C GLY A 694 -36.05 -8.03 -10.94
N VAL A 695 -35.12 -7.52 -10.12
CA VAL A 695 -34.17 -6.51 -10.56
C VAL A 695 -32.89 -7.22 -10.97
N PRO A 696 -32.46 -7.12 -12.23
CA PRO A 696 -31.17 -7.68 -12.63
C PRO A 696 -30.04 -7.11 -11.76
N SER A 697 -29.16 -7.96 -11.27
CA SER A 697 -27.98 -7.57 -10.45
C SER A 697 -27.14 -6.47 -11.11
N SER A 698 -27.13 -6.42 -12.42
CA SER A 698 -26.44 -5.40 -13.22
C SER A 698 -26.96 -3.98 -13.06
N GLU A 699 -28.17 -3.78 -12.56
CA GLU A 699 -28.83 -2.48 -12.41
C GLU A 699 -28.84 -1.97 -10.96
N ALA A 700 -28.61 -2.85 -9.98
CA ALA A 700 -28.53 -2.48 -8.58
C ALA A 700 -27.16 -1.82 -8.29
N ILE A 701 -27.20 -0.61 -7.75
CA ILE A 701 -26.01 0.17 -7.46
C ILE A 701 -26.07 0.64 -6.01
N GLY A 702 -24.98 0.37 -5.25
CA GLY A 702 -24.82 0.81 -3.88
C GLY A 702 -24.57 2.32 -3.73
N VAL A 703 -24.55 2.79 -2.52
CA VAL A 703 -24.26 4.19 -2.19
C VAL A 703 -22.76 4.47 -2.33
N ALA A 704 -22.41 5.63 -2.89
CA ALA A 704 -21.02 6.04 -3.01
C ALA A 704 -20.43 6.46 -1.65
N ASN A 705 -19.16 6.16 -1.45
CA ASN A 705 -18.38 6.60 -0.30
C ASN A 705 -17.61 7.87 -0.63
N THR A 706 -17.59 8.82 0.28
CA THR A 706 -16.80 10.04 0.17
C THR A 706 -16.06 10.27 1.47
N GLU A 707 -14.75 10.31 1.40
CA GLU A 707 -13.91 10.66 2.53
C GLU A 707 -13.08 11.90 2.19
N VAL A 708 -12.98 12.82 3.13
CA VAL A 708 -12.05 13.93 3.10
C VAL A 708 -11.20 13.82 4.35
N ARG A 709 -9.94 13.53 4.17
CA ARG A 709 -8.97 13.42 5.24
C ARG A 709 -8.13 14.68 5.28
N GLY A 710 -8.00 15.30 6.44
CA GLY A 710 -7.15 16.47 6.60
C GLY A 710 -6.32 16.35 7.86
N ALA A 711 -5.00 16.42 7.76
CA ALA A 711 -4.16 16.78 8.87
C ALA A 711 -3.96 18.29 8.80
N VAL A 712 -4.54 19.00 9.72
CA VAL A 712 -4.29 20.41 9.85
C VAL A 712 -3.36 20.55 11.04
N LEU A 713 -2.13 20.98 10.78
CA LEU A 713 -1.29 21.65 11.74
C LEU A 713 -0.34 20.80 12.58
N ARG A 714 0.91 20.93 12.23
CA ARG A 714 1.96 21.01 13.25
C ARG A 714 2.02 22.45 13.76
N ALA A 715 1.32 22.73 14.84
CA ALA A 715 1.15 24.09 15.37
C ALA A 715 2.37 24.61 16.14
N PHE A 716 3.31 23.77 16.52
CA PHE A 716 4.57 24.15 17.15
C PHE A 716 5.65 23.16 16.75
N LYS A 717 6.55 23.55 15.89
CA LYS A 717 7.85 22.91 15.82
C LYS A 717 8.79 23.73 16.70
N GLN A 718 8.68 23.57 18.01
CA GLN A 718 9.88 23.68 18.84
C GLN A 718 10.73 22.45 18.53
N GLU A 719 12.04 22.57 18.65
CA GLU A 719 13.02 21.53 18.26
C GLU A 719 12.71 20.11 18.75
N ARG A 720 11.82 19.94 19.73
CA ARG A 720 11.49 18.67 20.37
C ARG A 720 10.01 18.31 20.44
N MET A 721 9.10 19.19 20.05
CA MET A 721 7.66 18.96 20.21
C MET A 721 6.89 19.30 18.95
N ASP A 722 6.00 18.39 18.53
CA ASP A 722 5.02 18.62 17.48
C ASP A 722 3.61 18.45 18.03
N LEU A 723 2.73 19.38 17.70
CA LEU A 723 1.29 19.26 17.97
C LEU A 723 0.57 19.13 16.63
N GLY A 724 -0.38 18.23 16.55
CA GLY A 724 -1.19 18.01 15.36
C GLY A 724 -2.67 17.95 15.68
N VAL A 725 -3.50 18.31 14.70
CA VAL A 725 -4.95 18.10 14.70
C VAL A 725 -5.32 17.42 13.40
N ASN A 726 -6.04 16.31 13.49
CA ASN A 726 -6.52 15.55 12.35
C ASN A 726 -8.04 15.65 12.29
N LEU A 727 -8.57 15.83 11.08
CA LEU A 727 -10.00 15.85 10.82
C LEU A 727 -10.30 14.89 9.67
N LEU A 728 -11.17 13.92 9.92
CA LEU A 728 -11.77 13.08 8.89
C LEU A 728 -13.23 13.48 8.72
N ILE A 729 -13.62 13.82 7.51
CA ILE A 729 -15.02 14.02 7.13
C ILE A 729 -15.38 12.85 6.21
N ALA A 730 -16.21 11.94 6.73
CA ALA A 730 -16.61 10.74 5.99
C ALA A 730 -18.13 10.73 5.79
N ARG A 731 -18.57 10.21 4.66
CA ARG A 731 -19.97 10.08 4.30
C ARG A 731 -20.17 8.90 3.37
N GLY A 732 -21.22 8.13 3.62
CA GLY A 732 -21.58 6.96 2.82
C GLY A 732 -21.48 5.68 3.61
N TYR A 733 -21.26 4.60 2.90
CA TYR A 733 -21.15 3.24 3.46
C TYR A 733 -20.03 2.48 2.76
N THR A 734 -19.30 1.70 3.51
CA THR A 734 -18.29 0.76 3.01
C THR A 734 -18.82 -0.68 3.11
N GLY A 735 -18.19 -1.64 2.44
CA GLY A 735 -18.57 -3.04 2.47
C GLY A 735 -20.01 -3.28 2.02
N GLN A 736 -20.47 -2.59 0.98
CA GLN A 736 -21.84 -2.70 0.51
C GLN A 736 -22.02 -3.94 -0.34
N THR A 737 -22.99 -4.77 0.02
CA THR A 737 -23.38 -6.00 -0.68
C THR A 737 -24.87 -6.25 -0.54
N THR A 738 -25.37 -7.33 -1.12
CA THR A 738 -26.72 -7.85 -0.89
C THR A 738 -26.67 -9.09 -0.02
N GLU A 739 -27.38 -9.03 1.10
CA GLU A 739 -27.41 -10.12 2.08
C GLU A 739 -28.84 -10.39 2.56
N GLN A 740 -29.10 -11.64 2.92
CA GLN A 740 -30.33 -12.02 3.61
C GLN A 740 -30.11 -11.80 5.12
N LEU A 741 -30.76 -10.81 5.69
CA LEU A 741 -30.71 -10.54 7.11
C LEU A 741 -31.93 -11.16 7.82
N GLU A 742 -31.69 -12.14 8.67
CA GLU A 742 -32.74 -12.74 9.49
C GLU A 742 -33.33 -11.71 10.52
N PRO A 743 -34.61 -11.75 10.81
CA PRO A 743 -35.61 -12.73 10.37
C PRO A 743 -36.33 -12.42 9.02
N SER A 744 -35.75 -11.55 8.21
CA SER A 744 -36.35 -11.15 6.93
C SER A 744 -36.17 -12.26 5.88
N PRO A 745 -37.23 -12.70 5.20
CA PRO A 745 -37.11 -13.59 4.05
C PRO A 745 -36.65 -12.88 2.78
N PHE A 746 -36.36 -11.58 2.85
CA PHE A 746 -35.98 -10.77 1.70
C PHE A 746 -34.51 -10.38 1.77
N MET A 747 -33.85 -10.42 0.63
CA MET A 747 -32.51 -9.84 0.47
C MET A 747 -32.55 -8.32 0.69
N SER A 748 -31.58 -7.81 1.40
CA SER A 748 -31.43 -6.38 1.67
C SER A 748 -30.07 -5.90 1.18
N VAL A 749 -30.02 -4.64 0.74
CA VAL A 749 -28.73 -3.98 0.56
C VAL A 749 -28.20 -3.59 1.93
N VAL A 750 -26.99 -4.02 2.22
CA VAL A 750 -26.35 -3.84 3.52
C VAL A 750 -24.99 -3.16 3.37
N GLY A 751 -24.49 -2.61 4.44
CA GLY A 751 -23.17 -1.96 4.48
C GLY A 751 -22.83 -1.41 5.85
N VAL A 752 -21.63 -0.87 6.00
CA VAL A 752 -21.13 -0.24 7.22
C VAL A 752 -21.14 1.27 7.05
N ARG A 753 -21.82 1.98 7.94
CA ARG A 753 -21.93 3.44 7.87
C ARG A 753 -20.64 4.13 8.31
N LEU A 754 -20.22 5.13 7.52
CA LEU A 754 -19.06 5.96 7.80
C LEU A 754 -19.45 7.20 8.61
N HIS A 755 -18.65 7.54 9.62
CA HIS A 755 -18.79 8.74 10.43
C HIS A 755 -17.53 9.59 10.44
N SER A 756 -17.74 10.90 10.56
CA SER A 756 -16.65 11.87 10.71
C SER A 756 -16.08 11.84 12.13
N TYR A 757 -14.80 12.11 12.25
CA TYR A 757 -14.14 12.28 13.56
C TYR A 757 -13.02 13.33 13.49
N ALA A 758 -12.58 13.78 14.68
CA ALA A 758 -11.41 14.63 14.84
C ALA A 758 -10.52 14.07 15.94
N SER A 759 -9.22 14.12 15.76
CA SER A 759 -8.23 13.71 16.76
C SER A 759 -7.12 14.75 16.90
N ALA A 760 -6.43 14.74 18.04
CA ALA A 760 -5.24 15.54 18.29
C ALA A 760 -4.04 14.62 18.50
N SER A 761 -2.86 15.09 18.12
CA SER A 761 -1.61 14.39 18.34
C SER A 761 -0.58 15.27 19.02
N PHE A 762 0.24 14.64 19.85
CA PHE A 762 1.41 15.22 20.47
C PHE A 762 2.59 14.29 20.23
N THR A 763 3.68 14.80 19.64
CA THR A 763 4.92 14.06 19.46
C THR A 763 6.05 14.76 20.21
N TYR A 764 6.84 13.99 20.94
CA TYR A 764 8.04 14.45 21.60
C TYR A 764 9.26 13.67 21.08
N HIS A 765 10.30 14.39 20.65
CA HIS A 765 11.55 13.83 20.16
C HIS A 765 12.64 13.93 21.25
N PHE A 766 13.29 12.81 21.54
CA PHE A 766 14.39 12.72 22.50
C PHE A 766 15.73 12.94 21.79
N GLY A 767 16.72 13.52 22.51
CA GLY A 767 18.13 13.46 22.10
C GLY A 767 18.58 14.42 20.99
N ARG A 768 17.76 15.35 20.51
CA ARG A 768 18.22 16.41 19.63
C ARG A 768 19.06 17.41 20.40
N GLU A 769 20.37 17.21 20.44
CA GLU A 769 21.30 18.27 20.80
C GLU A 769 21.41 19.28 19.65
N HIS A 770 21.59 20.55 19.99
CA HIS A 770 21.74 21.66 19.06
C HIS A 770 22.76 21.32 17.96
N GLY A 771 22.33 21.13 16.74
CA GLY A 771 23.20 20.99 15.61
C GLY A 771 22.75 20.12 14.46
N ALA A 772 21.86 19.16 14.66
CA ALA A 772 21.26 18.41 13.56
C ALA A 772 20.08 19.18 13.00
N SER A 773 20.33 20.03 12.03
CA SER A 773 19.30 20.70 11.23
C SER A 773 18.82 19.73 10.17
N TYR A 774 17.55 19.44 10.16
CA TYR A 774 16.85 18.83 9.04
C TYR A 774 16.58 19.84 7.96
#